data_7bd8e710452fa91abf26516cf3348b68
#
_entry.id   7bd8e710452fa91abf26516cf3348b68
#
_cell.length_a   1.000
_cell.length_b   1.000
_cell.length_c   1.000
_cell.angle_alpha   90.00
_cell.angle_beta   90.00
_cell.angle_gamma   90.00
#
_symmetry.space_group_name_H-M   'P 1'
#
loop_
_entity.id
_entity.type
_entity.pdbx_description
1 polymer ?
#
loop_
_entity_poly.entity_id
_entity_poly.type
_entity_poly.pdbx_seq_one_letter_code
_entity_poly.pdbx_strand_id
1 'polypeptide(L)'
;MARGAKTTSKKRPNGGAAPPPEDAPSAREASSAAIAPALIALALECEHAGDPLGAIKALETVIANAKTRAKCLPQVEARCRVKLASLLLKHTDNAHRAKTHLEAAQVLLKPLKRCEELRAQGLSLLGRTYKMMGSEYRRPRFNALQRGLNMSIGMRERAPEDAVWTMWTFHYYLEHADACMVEEDWTGCESYLDAGLRVVRTIHKDRGSRMEVLFAIAQLQRALAQRASGTKDAHVFEASKSAEEAMSKMLDEKEPAEDTARLRFHYAVVRALGKLMEGDPGGAKNDPKKFKSLMEEVKHANDSAYNWLPDPAAFALAKYLSAEIQRPTGKLSPAMAELTQAKDLVDAELHNLGVLPQGGEAPETKSEQGEEACSRLWVTCEEEMQYRVAQDARPYLYLRMLILESIVSIALTSCKYDVALDVACQMADMLEVYPQTLSLFASHVEMVSGHALHALGRYPEASARFSRAAALASTPNWRDIATLCSALSILCCDDEDSASRALELAKPIVRAYKEKDETPSVLNHTFALFASGCALYEQGQLDDAKNHLGRALKKTYEQGDNNQLLASCLRLICGIDVANDETRGMAETAFGVSKEQGDLPLQVAALVNLNRIHRVVSADDDKMIQTYDAYEKRKQKQYSDYMTAITEDETSAARVQRLAGG
;
A
#
# COMPACT_ATOMS: atom_id res chain seq x y z
N MET A 1 -50.48 -94.01 -15.94
CA MET A 1 -51.46 -94.35 -17.02
C MET A 1 -51.20 -93.45 -18.20
N ALA A 2 -50.91 -94.11 -19.32
CA ALA A 2 -51.18 -93.78 -20.70
C ALA A 2 -50.63 -92.45 -21.27
N ARG A 3 -49.57 -92.51 -22.04
CA ARG A 3 -49.45 -92.75 -23.51
C ARG A 3 -49.91 -91.54 -24.34
N GLY A 4 -49.00 -91.00 -25.19
CA GLY A 4 -49.29 -90.24 -26.37
C GLY A 4 -48.06 -89.74 -27.07
N ALA A 5 -47.44 -90.58 -27.89
CA ALA A 5 -46.44 -90.24 -28.85
C ALA A 5 -47.02 -89.53 -30.09
N LYS A 6 -46.29 -88.58 -30.67
CA LYS A 6 -46.22 -88.39 -32.13
C LYS A 6 -45.26 -87.22 -32.48
N THR A 7 -44.28 -87.55 -33.11
CA THR A 7 -43.80 -87.54 -34.51
C THR A 7 -43.07 -86.22 -34.89
N THR A 8 -41.82 -86.44 -35.18
CA THR A 8 -40.78 -85.68 -35.80
C THR A 8 -41.20 -84.95 -37.11
N SER A 9 -40.84 -83.68 -37.23
CA SER A 9 -40.63 -83.05 -38.54
C SER A 9 -39.31 -82.23 -38.49
N LYS A 10 -38.34 -82.74 -39.21
CA LYS A 10 -37.05 -82.04 -39.51
C LYS A 10 -37.34 -80.79 -40.34
N LYS A 11 -37.02 -79.60 -39.90
CA LYS A 11 -36.84 -78.39 -40.70
C LYS A 11 -35.35 -77.98 -40.64
N ARG A 12 -34.81 -77.72 -41.85
CA ARG A 12 -33.40 -77.32 -42.15
C ARG A 12 -32.99 -76.05 -41.40
N PRO A 13 -31.72 -75.87 -41.09
CA PRO A 13 -31.21 -74.62 -40.49
C PRO A 13 -31.15 -73.52 -41.56
N ASN A 14 -31.90 -72.47 -41.37
CA ASN A 14 -31.69 -71.17 -42.04
C ASN A 14 -30.45 -70.50 -41.45
N GLY A 15 -29.55 -70.08 -42.34
CA GLY A 15 -28.35 -69.30 -42.01
C GLY A 15 -28.75 -68.06 -41.23
N GLY A 16 -28.35 -68.02 -39.98
CA GLY A 16 -28.41 -66.83 -39.15
C GLY A 16 -27.40 -65.82 -39.69
N ALA A 17 -27.91 -64.73 -40.24
CA ALA A 17 -27.10 -63.52 -40.38
C ALA A 17 -26.62 -63.08 -38.99
N ALA A 18 -25.33 -62.87 -38.83
CA ALA A 18 -24.77 -62.26 -37.62
C ALA A 18 -25.50 -60.91 -37.35
N PRO A 19 -25.79 -60.59 -36.09
CA PRO A 19 -26.35 -59.29 -35.78
C PRO A 19 -25.35 -58.22 -36.25
N PRO A 20 -25.85 -57.10 -36.79
CA PRO A 20 -24.98 -56.01 -37.19
C PRO A 20 -24.19 -55.54 -35.95
N PRO A 21 -22.92 -55.13 -36.14
CA PRO A 21 -22.15 -54.62 -35.02
C PRO A 21 -22.90 -53.43 -34.40
N GLU A 22 -23.19 -53.57 -33.10
CA GLU A 22 -23.75 -52.48 -32.31
C GLU A 22 -22.84 -51.27 -32.41
N ASP A 23 -23.41 -50.20 -32.96
CA ASP A 23 -23.03 -48.81 -32.72
C ASP A 23 -21.62 -48.35 -33.16
N ALA A 24 -21.40 -48.27 -34.47
CA ALA A 24 -20.56 -47.17 -34.98
C ALA A 24 -21.38 -45.87 -34.75
N PRO A 25 -20.85 -44.88 -34.01
CA PRO A 25 -21.54 -43.62 -33.75
C PRO A 25 -21.93 -43.01 -35.10
N SER A 26 -23.16 -42.52 -35.23
CA SER A 26 -23.60 -41.86 -36.46
C SER A 26 -22.63 -40.74 -36.83
N ALA A 27 -22.43 -40.44 -38.10
CA ALA A 27 -21.56 -39.37 -38.56
C ALA A 27 -21.89 -38.02 -37.87
N ARG A 28 -23.16 -37.83 -37.46
CA ARG A 28 -23.58 -36.69 -36.63
C ARG A 28 -23.11 -36.76 -35.21
N GLU A 29 -23.06 -37.93 -34.57
CA GLU A 29 -22.56 -38.12 -33.21
C GLU A 29 -21.03 -38.00 -33.18
N ALA A 30 -20.32 -38.53 -34.15
CA ALA A 30 -18.88 -38.36 -34.32
C ALA A 30 -18.50 -36.89 -34.57
N SER A 31 -19.28 -36.16 -35.36
CA SER A 31 -19.09 -34.71 -35.61
C SER A 31 -19.34 -33.90 -34.32
N SER A 32 -20.38 -34.24 -33.56
CA SER A 32 -20.69 -33.53 -32.31
C SER A 32 -19.66 -33.80 -31.21
N ALA A 33 -19.05 -34.97 -31.15
CA ALA A 33 -17.99 -35.32 -30.21
C ALA A 33 -16.69 -34.57 -30.50
N ALA A 34 -16.41 -34.15 -31.73
CA ALA A 34 -15.22 -33.41 -32.14
C ALA A 34 -15.36 -31.89 -31.88
N ILE A 35 -16.57 -31.35 -31.72
CA ILE A 35 -16.81 -29.92 -31.52
C ILE A 35 -16.20 -29.41 -30.18
N ALA A 36 -16.38 -30.11 -29.10
CA ALA A 36 -15.89 -29.67 -27.80
C ALA A 36 -14.34 -29.55 -27.74
N PRO A 37 -13.54 -30.56 -28.21
CA PRO A 37 -12.09 -30.41 -28.30
C PRO A 37 -11.63 -29.26 -29.21
N ALA A 38 -12.30 -29.06 -30.36
CA ALA A 38 -11.99 -27.97 -31.27
C ALA A 38 -12.22 -26.58 -30.64
N LEU A 39 -13.34 -26.40 -29.93
CA LEU A 39 -13.62 -25.15 -29.22
C LEU A 39 -12.67 -24.90 -28.04
N ILE A 40 -12.23 -25.96 -27.35
CA ILE A 40 -11.23 -25.84 -26.29
C ILE A 40 -9.89 -25.43 -26.90
N ALA A 41 -9.48 -26.02 -28.03
CA ALA A 41 -8.27 -25.61 -28.73
C ALA A 41 -8.36 -24.14 -29.20
N LEU A 42 -9.50 -23.75 -29.76
CA LEU A 42 -9.77 -22.36 -30.16
C LEU A 42 -9.66 -21.40 -28.93
N ALA A 43 -10.19 -21.78 -27.79
CA ALA A 43 -10.07 -20.97 -26.59
C ALA A 43 -8.61 -20.77 -26.13
N LEU A 44 -7.78 -21.81 -26.26
CA LEU A 44 -6.33 -21.72 -25.97
C LEU A 44 -5.62 -20.83 -26.99
N GLU A 45 -5.93 -20.95 -28.28
CA GLU A 45 -5.37 -20.08 -29.32
C GLU A 45 -5.75 -18.61 -29.12
N CYS A 46 -7.01 -18.33 -28.78
CA CYS A 46 -7.47 -16.97 -28.45
C CYS A 46 -6.71 -16.41 -27.22
N GLU A 47 -6.49 -17.24 -26.20
CA GLU A 47 -5.73 -16.82 -25.02
C GLU A 47 -4.27 -16.50 -25.38
N HIS A 48 -3.60 -17.32 -26.20
CA HIS A 48 -2.24 -17.06 -26.68
C HIS A 48 -2.17 -15.82 -27.59
N ALA A 49 -3.20 -15.57 -28.38
CA ALA A 49 -3.30 -14.40 -29.23
C ALA A 49 -3.67 -13.11 -28.47
N GLY A 50 -3.90 -13.19 -27.15
CA GLY A 50 -4.30 -12.04 -26.33
C GLY A 50 -5.77 -11.62 -26.53
N ASP A 51 -6.64 -12.52 -27.04
CA ASP A 51 -8.09 -12.32 -27.12
C ASP A 51 -8.83 -13.10 -26.02
N PRO A 52 -8.93 -12.56 -24.79
CA PRO A 52 -9.63 -13.22 -23.69
C PRO A 52 -11.15 -13.32 -23.92
N LEU A 53 -11.75 -12.40 -24.69
CA LEU A 53 -13.18 -12.42 -24.97
C LEU A 53 -13.54 -13.55 -25.94
N GLY A 54 -12.72 -13.78 -26.96
CA GLY A 54 -12.83 -14.93 -27.84
C GLY A 54 -12.69 -16.26 -27.08
N ALA A 55 -11.71 -16.35 -26.16
CA ALA A 55 -11.54 -17.52 -25.31
C ALA A 55 -12.76 -17.78 -24.41
N ILE A 56 -13.31 -16.74 -23.76
CA ILE A 56 -14.53 -16.81 -22.95
C ILE A 56 -15.70 -17.35 -23.80
N LYS A 57 -15.92 -16.78 -24.96
CA LYS A 57 -17.02 -17.15 -25.86
C LYS A 57 -16.93 -18.60 -26.35
N ALA A 58 -15.71 -19.05 -26.67
CA ALA A 58 -15.47 -20.43 -27.06
C ALA A 58 -15.79 -21.41 -25.92
N LEU A 59 -15.34 -21.14 -24.67
CA LEU A 59 -15.65 -21.97 -23.51
C LEU A 59 -17.13 -21.96 -23.12
N GLU A 60 -17.83 -20.82 -23.24
CA GLU A 60 -19.27 -20.74 -23.03
C GLU A 60 -20.03 -21.62 -24.03
N THR A 61 -19.58 -21.63 -25.29
CA THR A 61 -20.17 -22.48 -26.33
C THR A 61 -19.98 -23.97 -26.00
N VAL A 62 -18.81 -24.37 -25.47
CA VAL A 62 -18.59 -25.76 -25.00
C VAL A 62 -19.60 -26.11 -23.91
N ILE A 63 -19.78 -25.25 -22.91
CA ILE A 63 -20.69 -25.48 -21.78
C ILE A 63 -22.16 -25.51 -22.22
N ALA A 64 -22.54 -24.64 -23.14
CA ALA A 64 -23.90 -24.63 -23.73
C ALA A 64 -24.18 -25.92 -24.50
N ASN A 65 -23.24 -26.37 -25.32
CA ASN A 65 -23.36 -27.61 -26.08
C ASN A 65 -23.40 -28.86 -25.18
N ALA A 66 -22.66 -28.87 -24.07
CA ALA A 66 -22.68 -29.95 -23.07
C ALA A 66 -24.10 -30.18 -22.49
N LYS A 67 -24.88 -29.11 -22.35
CA LYS A 67 -26.27 -29.17 -21.84
C LYS A 67 -27.28 -29.66 -22.85
N THR A 68 -27.04 -29.45 -24.13
CA THR A 68 -28.09 -29.60 -25.16
C THR A 68 -27.93 -30.81 -26.09
N ARG A 69 -26.72 -31.24 -26.45
CA ARG A 69 -26.52 -32.23 -27.52
C ARG A 69 -25.35 -33.18 -27.40
N ALA A 70 -24.29 -32.83 -26.75
CA ALA A 70 -23.12 -33.67 -26.66
C ALA A 70 -22.94 -34.11 -25.21
N LYS A 71 -22.86 -35.41 -24.97
CA LYS A 71 -22.42 -35.96 -23.65
C LYS A 71 -20.95 -35.59 -23.45
N CYS A 72 -20.71 -34.33 -23.09
CA CYS A 72 -19.38 -33.90 -22.62
C CYS A 72 -19.08 -34.65 -21.34
N LEU A 73 -17.88 -35.23 -21.23
CA LEU A 73 -17.46 -35.86 -19.99
C LEU A 73 -17.51 -34.84 -18.84
N PRO A 74 -18.11 -35.17 -17.70
CA PRO A 74 -18.24 -34.24 -16.56
C PRO A 74 -16.91 -33.62 -16.14
N GLN A 75 -15.81 -34.34 -16.30
CA GLN A 75 -14.46 -33.85 -16.01
C GLN A 75 -14.05 -32.72 -17.00
N VAL A 76 -14.36 -32.86 -18.27
CA VAL A 76 -14.04 -31.86 -19.30
C VAL A 76 -14.89 -30.59 -19.09
N GLU A 77 -16.18 -30.77 -18.84
CA GLU A 77 -17.09 -29.66 -18.52
C GLU A 77 -16.62 -28.90 -17.28
N ALA A 78 -16.26 -29.61 -16.19
CA ALA A 78 -15.76 -29.00 -14.98
C ALA A 78 -14.46 -28.21 -15.24
N ARG A 79 -13.52 -28.75 -16.04
CA ARG A 79 -12.29 -28.05 -16.43
C ARG A 79 -12.58 -26.78 -17.23
N CYS A 80 -13.51 -26.85 -18.19
CA CYS A 80 -13.94 -25.67 -18.96
C CYS A 80 -14.57 -24.61 -18.05
N ARG A 81 -15.40 -25.01 -17.07
CA ARG A 81 -16.03 -24.09 -16.12
C ARG A 81 -15.00 -23.41 -15.20
N VAL A 82 -14.01 -24.14 -14.70
CA VAL A 82 -12.94 -23.59 -13.87
C VAL A 82 -12.08 -22.62 -14.68
N LYS A 83 -11.73 -22.99 -15.93
CA LYS A 83 -10.96 -22.12 -16.82
C LYS A 83 -11.75 -20.86 -17.21
N LEU A 84 -13.03 -21.01 -17.56
CA LEU A 84 -13.92 -19.89 -17.86
C LEU A 84 -14.02 -18.93 -16.67
N ALA A 85 -14.21 -19.45 -15.46
CA ALA A 85 -14.26 -18.62 -14.26
C ALA A 85 -12.94 -17.88 -14.03
N SER A 86 -11.81 -18.52 -14.25
CA SER A 86 -10.49 -17.87 -14.18
C SER A 86 -10.36 -16.71 -15.16
N LEU A 87 -10.81 -16.89 -16.40
CA LEU A 87 -10.80 -15.83 -17.42
C LEU A 87 -11.78 -14.69 -17.08
N LEU A 88 -12.98 -15.03 -16.60
CA LEU A 88 -13.97 -14.03 -16.16
C LEU A 88 -13.41 -13.16 -15.02
N LEU A 89 -12.74 -13.76 -14.02
CA LEU A 89 -12.14 -13.05 -12.91
C LEU A 89 -10.91 -12.22 -13.30
N LYS A 90 -10.19 -12.63 -14.35
CA LYS A 90 -8.99 -11.95 -14.81
C LYS A 90 -9.29 -10.79 -15.76
N HIS A 91 -10.32 -10.93 -16.60
CA HIS A 91 -10.54 -10.06 -17.74
C HIS A 91 -11.91 -9.35 -17.76
N THR A 92 -12.78 -9.61 -16.77
CA THR A 92 -14.12 -9.01 -16.70
C THR A 92 -14.56 -8.77 -15.26
N ASP A 93 -15.65 -8.01 -15.10
CA ASP A 93 -16.32 -7.74 -13.83
C ASP A 93 -17.33 -8.82 -13.39
N ASN A 94 -17.40 -9.92 -14.11
CA ASN A 94 -18.47 -10.91 -13.94
C ASN A 94 -18.21 -11.91 -12.80
N ALA A 95 -17.92 -11.43 -11.58
CA ALA A 95 -17.68 -12.28 -10.40
C ALA A 95 -18.87 -13.21 -10.10
N HIS A 96 -20.12 -12.75 -10.28
CA HIS A 96 -21.32 -13.57 -10.11
C HIS A 96 -21.40 -14.73 -11.11
N ARG A 97 -21.03 -14.50 -12.36
CA ARG A 97 -20.97 -15.57 -13.37
C ARG A 97 -19.84 -16.55 -13.06
N ALA A 98 -18.67 -16.04 -12.68
CA ALA A 98 -17.54 -16.88 -12.27
C ALA A 98 -17.93 -17.79 -11.08
N LYS A 99 -18.59 -17.24 -10.05
CA LYS A 99 -19.15 -18.00 -8.93
C LYS A 99 -20.05 -19.14 -9.40
N THR A 100 -21.02 -18.84 -10.26
CA THR A 100 -21.98 -19.83 -10.77
C THR A 100 -21.27 -20.98 -11.49
N HIS A 101 -20.27 -20.68 -12.31
CA HIS A 101 -19.49 -21.71 -13.00
C HIS A 101 -18.64 -22.54 -12.05
N LEU A 102 -18.02 -21.91 -11.03
CA LEU A 102 -17.21 -22.61 -10.05
C LEU A 102 -18.03 -23.50 -9.13
N GLU A 103 -19.20 -23.05 -8.66
CA GLU A 103 -20.13 -23.87 -7.87
C GLU A 103 -20.61 -25.07 -8.67
N ALA A 104 -20.99 -24.87 -9.94
CA ALA A 104 -21.36 -25.97 -10.83
C ALA A 104 -20.21 -26.95 -11.07
N ALA A 105 -18.97 -26.45 -11.24
CA ALA A 105 -17.79 -27.31 -11.37
C ALA A 105 -17.55 -28.12 -10.09
N GLN A 106 -17.72 -27.57 -8.89
CA GLN A 106 -17.57 -28.30 -7.63
C GLN A 106 -18.60 -29.42 -7.50
N VAL A 107 -19.84 -29.21 -7.96
CA VAL A 107 -20.89 -30.26 -7.98
C VAL A 107 -20.49 -31.38 -8.93
N LEU A 108 -20.03 -31.08 -10.14
CA LEU A 108 -19.57 -32.06 -11.12
C LEU A 108 -18.35 -32.86 -10.64
N LEU A 109 -17.42 -32.22 -9.95
CA LEU A 109 -16.17 -32.83 -9.49
C LEU A 109 -16.36 -33.70 -8.24
N LYS A 110 -17.41 -33.48 -7.43
CA LYS A 110 -17.62 -34.19 -6.17
C LYS A 110 -17.63 -35.73 -6.29
N PRO A 111 -18.30 -36.35 -7.29
CA PRO A 111 -18.33 -37.79 -7.46
C PRO A 111 -17.09 -38.34 -8.21
N LEU A 112 -16.27 -37.51 -8.80
CA LEU A 112 -15.16 -37.91 -9.66
C LEU A 112 -13.91 -38.20 -8.82
N LYS A 113 -13.29 -39.35 -9.07
CA LYS A 113 -11.96 -39.69 -8.52
C LYS A 113 -10.87 -39.16 -9.42
N ARG A 114 -9.70 -38.87 -8.88
CA ARG A 114 -8.52 -38.31 -9.59
C ARG A 114 -8.72 -36.90 -10.18
N CYS A 115 -9.64 -36.11 -9.61
CA CYS A 115 -9.88 -34.72 -10.00
C CYS A 115 -9.69 -33.78 -8.79
N GLU A 116 -8.99 -34.23 -7.76
CA GLU A 116 -8.81 -33.51 -6.51
C GLU A 116 -8.06 -32.19 -6.73
N GLU A 117 -7.05 -32.16 -7.59
CA GLU A 117 -6.29 -30.95 -7.90
C GLU A 117 -7.18 -29.89 -8.59
N LEU A 118 -7.94 -30.27 -9.62
CA LEU A 118 -8.89 -29.36 -10.27
C LEU A 118 -9.94 -28.85 -9.27
N ARG A 119 -10.33 -29.69 -8.32
CA ARG A 119 -11.25 -29.31 -7.25
C ARG A 119 -10.62 -28.31 -6.29
N ALA A 120 -9.34 -28.49 -5.93
CA ALA A 120 -8.57 -27.53 -5.16
C ALA A 120 -8.50 -26.18 -5.89
N GLN A 121 -8.08 -26.20 -7.15
CA GLN A 121 -8.05 -25.00 -7.97
C GLN A 121 -9.41 -24.26 -8.00
N GLY A 122 -10.50 -24.99 -8.17
CA GLY A 122 -11.85 -24.42 -8.17
C GLY A 122 -12.25 -23.82 -6.81
N LEU A 123 -11.83 -24.41 -5.69
CA LEU A 123 -12.10 -23.88 -4.34
C LEU A 123 -11.28 -22.62 -4.06
N SER A 124 -10.02 -22.57 -4.49
CA SER A 124 -9.17 -21.38 -4.40
C SER A 124 -9.77 -20.22 -5.20
N LEU A 125 -10.18 -20.47 -6.46
CA LEU A 125 -10.84 -19.45 -7.28
C LEU A 125 -12.19 -19.00 -6.68
N LEU A 126 -12.95 -19.88 -6.01
CA LEU A 126 -14.15 -19.49 -5.26
C LEU A 126 -13.80 -18.55 -4.10
N GLY A 127 -12.74 -18.83 -3.35
CA GLY A 127 -12.25 -17.95 -2.30
C GLY A 127 -11.94 -16.55 -2.84
N ARG A 128 -11.23 -16.48 -3.98
CA ARG A 128 -10.92 -15.22 -4.66
C ARG A 128 -12.17 -14.52 -5.19
N THR A 129 -13.11 -15.27 -5.77
CA THR A 129 -14.39 -14.74 -6.26
C THR A 129 -15.18 -14.08 -5.13
N TYR A 130 -15.30 -14.75 -3.98
CA TYR A 130 -16.00 -14.20 -2.82
C TYR A 130 -15.30 -12.98 -2.24
N LYS A 131 -13.95 -12.90 -2.29
CA LYS A 131 -13.20 -11.69 -1.92
C LYS A 131 -13.61 -10.49 -2.78
N MET A 132 -13.75 -10.70 -4.10
CA MET A 132 -14.18 -9.65 -5.05
C MET A 132 -15.64 -9.24 -4.88
N MET A 133 -16.51 -10.14 -4.42
CA MET A 133 -17.94 -9.87 -4.21
C MET A 133 -18.23 -9.10 -2.92
N GLY A 134 -17.24 -8.89 -2.05
CA GLY A 134 -17.36 -8.05 -0.87
C GLY A 134 -17.66 -8.78 0.44
N SER A 135 -17.85 -8.00 1.50
CA SER A 135 -17.95 -8.48 2.89
C SER A 135 -19.13 -9.40 3.16
N GLU A 136 -20.21 -9.32 2.40
CA GLU A 136 -21.37 -10.21 2.51
C GLU A 136 -21.00 -11.68 2.25
N TYR A 137 -19.95 -11.92 1.46
CA TYR A 137 -19.46 -13.25 1.11
C TYR A 137 -18.33 -13.77 2.01
N ARG A 138 -18.07 -13.12 3.14
CA ARG A 138 -17.06 -13.53 4.12
C ARG A 138 -17.17 -15.00 4.53
N ARG A 139 -18.34 -15.42 5.04
CA ARG A 139 -18.57 -16.82 5.46
C ARG A 139 -18.41 -17.83 4.32
N PRO A 140 -19.01 -17.62 3.13
CA PRO A 140 -18.76 -18.45 1.94
C PRO A 140 -17.28 -18.54 1.59
N ARG A 141 -16.52 -17.43 1.65
CA ARG A 141 -15.06 -17.39 1.40
C ARG A 141 -14.32 -18.34 2.35
N PHE A 142 -14.48 -18.14 3.66
CA PHE A 142 -13.84 -19.00 4.67
C PHE A 142 -14.20 -20.48 4.49
N ASN A 143 -15.47 -20.81 4.22
CA ASN A 143 -15.91 -22.19 4.00
C ASN A 143 -15.27 -22.81 2.75
N ALA A 144 -15.10 -22.06 1.67
CA ALA A 144 -14.45 -22.55 0.45
C ALA A 144 -12.96 -22.84 0.71
N LEU A 145 -12.26 -21.89 1.34
CA LEU A 145 -10.85 -22.04 1.69
C LEU A 145 -10.63 -23.18 2.68
N GLN A 146 -11.48 -23.31 3.72
CA GLN A 146 -11.37 -24.40 4.71
C GLN A 146 -11.57 -25.78 4.08
N ARG A 147 -12.50 -25.92 3.15
CA ARG A 147 -12.70 -27.15 2.38
C ARG A 147 -11.48 -27.49 1.53
N GLY A 148 -10.85 -26.48 0.93
CA GLY A 148 -9.62 -26.64 0.16
C GLY A 148 -8.45 -27.06 1.06
N LEU A 149 -8.27 -26.40 2.20
CA LEU A 149 -7.24 -26.72 3.18
C LEU A 149 -7.38 -28.15 3.70
N ASN A 150 -8.57 -28.53 4.17
CA ASN A 150 -8.82 -29.87 4.69
C ASN A 150 -8.54 -30.95 3.62
N MET A 151 -8.90 -30.69 2.38
CA MET A 151 -8.64 -31.59 1.27
C MET A 151 -7.14 -31.71 0.98
N SER A 152 -6.41 -30.60 0.91
CA SER A 152 -4.98 -30.61 0.64
C SER A 152 -4.17 -31.30 1.75
N ILE A 153 -4.53 -31.08 3.02
CA ILE A 153 -3.94 -31.79 4.17
C ILE A 153 -4.19 -33.29 4.04
N GLY A 154 -5.44 -33.74 3.83
CA GLY A 154 -5.78 -35.15 3.70
C GLY A 154 -5.14 -35.82 2.50
N MET A 155 -4.90 -35.13 1.41
CA MET A 155 -4.18 -35.65 0.23
C MET A 155 -2.68 -35.73 0.50
N ARG A 156 -2.09 -34.75 1.15
CA ARG A 156 -0.67 -34.75 1.56
C ARG A 156 -0.38 -35.91 2.52
N GLU A 157 -1.28 -36.21 3.47
CA GLU A 157 -1.12 -37.35 4.38
C GLU A 157 -1.16 -38.69 3.65
N ARG A 158 -1.95 -38.81 2.57
CA ARG A 158 -2.06 -40.04 1.76
C ARG A 158 -0.92 -40.20 0.75
N ALA A 159 -0.36 -39.11 0.28
CA ALA A 159 0.70 -39.07 -0.73
C ALA A 159 1.79 -38.07 -0.31
N PRO A 160 2.57 -38.34 0.74
CA PRO A 160 3.55 -37.41 1.28
C PRO A 160 4.69 -37.09 0.31
N GLU A 161 4.95 -37.95 -0.67
CA GLU A 161 5.96 -37.75 -1.72
C GLU A 161 5.48 -36.79 -2.84
N ASP A 162 4.17 -36.49 -2.90
CA ASP A 162 3.62 -35.60 -3.92
C ASP A 162 3.72 -34.13 -3.47
N ALA A 163 4.71 -33.42 -4.02
CA ALA A 163 4.96 -32.02 -3.75
C ALA A 163 3.75 -31.09 -4.07
N VAL A 164 2.88 -31.51 -5.02
CA VAL A 164 1.70 -30.72 -5.43
C VAL A 164 0.77 -30.45 -4.24
N TRP A 165 0.50 -31.48 -3.41
CA TRP A 165 -0.38 -31.31 -2.26
C TRP A 165 0.23 -30.51 -1.13
N THR A 166 1.54 -30.55 -1.00
CA THR A 166 2.29 -29.68 -0.10
C THR A 166 2.15 -28.22 -0.53
N MET A 167 2.31 -27.93 -1.82
CA MET A 167 2.14 -26.58 -2.36
C MET A 167 0.71 -26.06 -2.21
N TRP A 168 -0.31 -26.90 -2.47
CA TRP A 168 -1.71 -26.54 -2.22
C TRP A 168 -1.98 -26.26 -0.74
N THR A 169 -1.37 -27.01 0.17
CA THR A 169 -1.51 -26.79 1.62
C THR A 169 -0.93 -25.40 2.00
N PHE A 170 0.25 -25.04 1.49
CA PHE A 170 0.85 -23.72 1.71
C PHE A 170 -0.02 -22.61 1.12
N HIS A 171 -0.49 -22.79 -0.10
CA HIS A 171 -1.39 -21.84 -0.75
C HIS A 171 -2.63 -21.55 0.10
N TYR A 172 -3.30 -22.59 0.62
CA TYR A 172 -4.50 -22.40 1.44
C TYR A 172 -4.21 -21.77 2.80
N TYR A 173 -3.06 -22.04 3.43
CA TYR A 173 -2.68 -21.32 4.65
C TYR A 173 -2.49 -19.83 4.39
N LEU A 174 -1.81 -19.45 3.30
CA LEU A 174 -1.62 -18.04 2.93
C LEU A 174 -2.95 -17.36 2.56
N GLU A 175 -3.83 -18.03 1.82
CA GLU A 175 -5.15 -17.49 1.47
C GLU A 175 -6.05 -17.30 2.72
N HIS A 176 -5.97 -18.19 3.70
CA HIS A 176 -6.65 -18.01 4.98
C HIS A 176 -6.07 -16.84 5.77
N ALA A 177 -4.76 -16.71 5.81
CA ALA A 177 -4.09 -15.59 6.46
C ALA A 177 -4.50 -14.25 5.82
N ASP A 178 -4.53 -14.17 4.47
CA ASP A 178 -5.04 -12.99 3.74
C ASP A 178 -6.53 -12.72 4.08
N ALA A 179 -7.35 -13.77 4.18
CA ALA A 179 -8.75 -13.61 4.56
C ALA A 179 -8.90 -13.03 5.97
N CYS A 180 -8.10 -13.50 6.92
CA CYS A 180 -8.08 -12.98 8.28
C CYS A 180 -7.55 -11.54 8.35
N MET A 181 -6.51 -11.21 7.56
CA MET A 181 -5.97 -9.83 7.50
C MET A 181 -7.01 -8.82 7.03
N VAL A 182 -7.78 -9.16 6.00
CA VAL A 182 -8.86 -8.28 5.50
C VAL A 182 -9.93 -8.02 6.55
N GLU A 183 -10.14 -8.96 7.46
CA GLU A 183 -11.13 -8.88 8.53
C GLU A 183 -10.57 -8.38 9.87
N GLU A 184 -9.28 -8.00 9.88
CA GLU A 184 -8.54 -7.62 11.10
C GLU A 184 -8.55 -8.70 12.20
N ASP A 185 -8.75 -9.97 11.82
CA ASP A 185 -8.62 -11.12 12.72
C ASP A 185 -7.15 -11.52 12.84
N TRP A 186 -6.41 -10.74 13.62
CA TRP A 186 -4.95 -10.91 13.79
C TRP A 186 -4.59 -12.26 14.39
N THR A 187 -5.40 -12.76 15.32
CA THR A 187 -5.19 -14.07 15.99
C THR A 187 -5.41 -15.22 15.03
N GLY A 188 -6.48 -15.18 14.25
CA GLY A 188 -6.73 -16.17 13.19
C GLY A 188 -5.63 -16.16 12.15
N CYS A 189 -5.19 -14.98 11.68
CA CYS A 189 -4.10 -14.83 10.73
C CYS A 189 -2.81 -15.48 11.25
N GLU A 190 -2.41 -15.16 12.49
CA GLU A 190 -1.22 -15.74 13.13
C GLU A 190 -1.30 -17.28 13.21
N SER A 191 -2.44 -17.80 13.63
CA SER A 191 -2.66 -19.26 13.73
C SER A 191 -2.44 -20.00 12.40
N TYR A 192 -2.94 -19.44 11.28
CA TYR A 192 -2.75 -20.02 9.95
C TYR A 192 -1.30 -19.90 9.47
N LEU A 193 -0.65 -18.76 9.69
CA LEU A 193 0.76 -18.58 9.31
C LEU A 193 1.68 -19.50 10.11
N ASP A 194 1.45 -19.65 11.41
CA ASP A 194 2.22 -20.55 12.27
C ASP A 194 2.01 -22.02 11.90
N ALA A 195 0.78 -22.41 11.54
CA ALA A 195 0.50 -23.75 11.04
C ALA A 195 1.27 -24.02 9.74
N GLY A 196 1.28 -23.07 8.82
CA GLY A 196 2.06 -23.15 7.59
C GLY A 196 3.56 -23.29 7.86
N LEU A 197 4.12 -22.44 8.72
CA LEU A 197 5.54 -22.50 9.12
C LEU A 197 5.92 -23.84 9.75
N ARG A 198 5.08 -24.37 10.64
CA ARG A 198 5.32 -25.72 11.22
C ARG A 198 5.42 -26.79 10.14
N VAL A 199 4.55 -26.74 9.13
CA VAL A 199 4.59 -27.68 8.01
C VAL A 199 5.89 -27.53 7.21
N VAL A 200 6.28 -26.30 6.87
CA VAL A 200 7.54 -26.04 6.16
C VAL A 200 8.74 -26.58 6.92
N ARG A 201 8.86 -26.26 8.21
CA ARG A 201 9.96 -26.70 9.08
C ARG A 201 10.00 -28.21 9.27
N THR A 202 8.84 -28.86 9.27
CA THR A 202 8.78 -30.34 9.34
C THR A 202 9.32 -30.99 8.07
N ILE A 203 9.07 -30.39 6.90
CA ILE A 203 9.50 -30.93 5.60
C ILE A 203 10.98 -30.65 5.33
N HIS A 204 11.40 -29.41 5.53
CA HIS A 204 12.75 -28.94 5.19
C HIS A 204 13.74 -29.07 6.36
N LYS A 205 13.24 -29.34 7.59
CA LYS A 205 14.03 -29.42 8.83
C LYS A 205 14.93 -28.18 9.00
N ASP A 206 16.25 -28.35 8.95
CA ASP A 206 17.22 -27.28 9.15
C ASP A 206 17.67 -26.61 7.84
N ARG A 207 17.13 -27.01 6.70
CA ARG A 207 17.46 -26.41 5.41
C ARG A 207 16.67 -25.13 5.17
N GLY A 208 17.32 -24.13 4.57
CA GLY A 208 16.68 -22.91 4.11
C GLY A 208 15.64 -23.21 3.02
N SER A 209 14.50 -22.55 3.08
CA SER A 209 13.41 -22.76 2.13
C SER A 209 12.77 -21.43 1.76
N ARG A 210 12.54 -21.21 0.44
CA ARG A 210 11.77 -20.06 -0.05
C ARG A 210 10.40 -19.94 0.61
N MET A 211 9.77 -21.07 0.90
CA MET A 211 8.45 -21.09 1.58
C MET A 211 8.56 -20.64 3.04
N GLU A 212 9.64 -20.98 3.76
CA GLU A 212 9.85 -20.48 5.13
C GLU A 212 9.98 -18.97 5.13
N VAL A 213 10.78 -18.41 4.21
CA VAL A 213 10.94 -16.97 4.03
C VAL A 213 9.61 -16.30 3.70
N LEU A 214 8.81 -16.88 2.79
CA LEU A 214 7.52 -16.32 2.41
C LEU A 214 6.55 -16.24 3.59
N PHE A 215 6.43 -17.31 4.38
CA PHE A 215 5.60 -17.30 5.58
C PHE A 215 6.11 -16.33 6.64
N ALA A 216 7.42 -16.21 6.81
CA ALA A 216 8.02 -15.29 7.76
C ALA A 216 7.81 -13.82 7.32
N ILE A 217 7.91 -13.50 6.03
CA ILE A 217 7.53 -12.18 5.49
C ILE A 217 6.04 -11.92 5.73
N ALA A 218 5.17 -12.89 5.50
CA ALA A 218 3.73 -12.73 5.75
C ALA A 218 3.43 -12.48 7.24
N GLN A 219 4.14 -13.13 8.17
CA GLN A 219 4.05 -12.83 9.60
C GLN A 219 4.49 -11.40 9.91
N LEU A 220 5.59 -10.94 9.31
CA LEU A 220 6.05 -9.57 9.48
C LEU A 220 5.03 -8.57 8.92
N GLN A 221 4.47 -8.82 7.73
CA GLN A 221 3.42 -7.99 7.15
C GLN A 221 2.17 -7.93 8.06
N ARG A 222 1.75 -9.07 8.62
CA ARG A 222 0.65 -9.12 9.60
C ARG A 222 0.96 -8.24 10.81
N ALA A 223 2.14 -8.39 11.40
CA ALA A 223 2.53 -7.64 12.59
C ALA A 223 2.57 -6.12 12.31
N LEU A 224 3.06 -5.72 11.14
CA LEU A 224 3.06 -4.31 10.71
C LEU A 224 1.64 -3.77 10.49
N ALA A 225 0.76 -4.54 9.84
CA ALA A 225 -0.63 -4.16 9.64
C ALA A 225 -1.39 -4.05 10.96
N GLN A 226 -1.19 -5.00 11.88
CA GLN A 226 -1.74 -4.98 13.23
C GLN A 226 -1.27 -3.75 14.01
N ARG A 227 0.01 -3.38 13.90
CA ARG A 227 0.55 -2.16 14.52
C ARG A 227 -0.05 -0.90 13.90
N ALA A 228 -0.22 -0.86 12.58
CA ALA A 228 -0.84 0.25 11.88
C ALA A 228 -2.30 0.47 12.30
N SER A 229 -3.05 -0.59 12.63
CA SER A 229 -4.41 -0.51 13.16
C SER A 229 -4.48 -0.05 14.63
N GLY A 230 -3.33 0.21 15.27
CA GLY A 230 -3.25 0.70 16.65
C GLY A 230 -3.29 -0.39 17.73
N THR A 231 -3.20 -1.66 17.36
CA THR A 231 -3.13 -2.78 18.30
C THR A 231 -1.72 -2.90 18.88
N LYS A 232 -1.60 -3.01 20.21
CA LYS A 232 -0.32 -2.91 20.94
C LYS A 232 0.56 -4.16 20.87
N ASP A 233 -0.05 -5.34 20.82
CA ASP A 233 0.66 -6.63 20.89
C ASP A 233 1.07 -7.13 19.50
N ALA A 234 1.71 -6.27 18.73
CA ALA A 234 1.97 -6.58 17.32
C ALA A 234 3.20 -7.46 17.07
N HIS A 235 3.90 -7.96 18.07
CA HIS A 235 5.09 -8.84 17.97
C HIS A 235 6.00 -8.58 16.74
N VAL A 236 6.18 -7.30 16.36
CA VAL A 236 6.92 -6.90 15.14
C VAL A 236 8.38 -7.32 15.23
N PHE A 237 8.98 -7.20 16.40
CA PHE A 237 10.38 -7.55 16.62
C PHE A 237 10.62 -9.05 16.41
N GLU A 238 9.78 -9.92 16.99
CA GLU A 238 9.87 -11.37 16.83
C GLU A 238 9.64 -11.81 15.38
N ALA A 239 8.65 -11.20 14.72
CA ALA A 239 8.38 -11.47 13.31
C ALA A 239 9.53 -11.02 12.40
N SER A 240 10.12 -9.84 12.67
CA SER A 240 11.29 -9.34 11.95
C SER A 240 12.50 -10.26 12.11
N LYS A 241 12.76 -10.71 13.34
CA LYS A 241 13.86 -11.64 13.65
C LYS A 241 13.65 -13.00 12.98
N SER A 242 12.43 -13.54 13.02
CA SER A 242 12.09 -14.80 12.33
C SER A 242 12.29 -14.71 10.83
N ALA A 243 11.92 -13.58 10.22
CA ALA A 243 12.13 -13.33 8.78
C ALA A 243 13.62 -13.20 8.42
N GLU A 244 14.41 -12.56 9.27
CA GLU A 244 15.87 -12.45 9.09
C GLU A 244 16.56 -13.80 9.18
N GLU A 245 16.21 -14.62 10.18
CA GLU A 245 16.72 -15.97 10.35
C GLU A 245 16.36 -16.88 9.15
N ALA A 246 15.11 -16.84 8.69
CA ALA A 246 14.68 -17.61 7.52
C ALA A 246 15.42 -17.19 6.25
N MET A 247 15.62 -15.88 6.06
CA MET A 247 16.37 -15.34 4.92
C MET A 247 17.83 -15.77 4.96
N SER A 248 18.47 -15.69 6.13
CA SER A 248 19.87 -16.11 6.31
C SER A 248 20.07 -17.60 5.97
N LYS A 249 19.21 -18.47 6.50
CA LYS A 249 19.22 -19.90 6.17
C LYS A 249 19.08 -20.17 4.67
N MET A 250 18.17 -19.47 3.99
CA MET A 250 17.97 -19.61 2.54
C MET A 250 19.22 -19.21 1.77
N LEU A 251 19.92 -18.13 2.17
CA LEU A 251 21.14 -17.67 1.52
C LEU A 251 22.32 -18.63 1.75
N ASP A 252 22.38 -19.29 2.92
CA ASP A 252 23.41 -20.28 3.25
C ASP A 252 23.31 -21.54 2.37
N GLU A 253 22.12 -21.88 1.86
CA GLU A 253 21.90 -23.04 0.94
C GLU A 253 22.42 -22.79 -0.47
N LYS A 254 23.01 -21.63 -0.77
CA LYS A 254 23.59 -21.26 -2.08
C LYS A 254 22.60 -21.41 -3.24
N GLU A 255 21.32 -21.15 -3.02
CA GLU A 255 20.38 -21.07 -4.13
C GLU A 255 20.83 -19.98 -5.12
N PRO A 256 20.61 -20.17 -6.44
CA PRO A 256 20.97 -19.16 -7.43
C PRO A 256 20.35 -17.79 -7.10
N ALA A 257 21.15 -16.74 -7.14
CA ALA A 257 20.69 -15.39 -6.83
C ALA A 257 19.52 -14.95 -7.73
N GLU A 258 19.52 -15.38 -8.99
CA GLU A 258 18.47 -15.11 -9.97
C GLU A 258 17.11 -15.71 -9.59
N ASP A 259 17.11 -16.85 -8.88
CA ASP A 259 15.89 -17.54 -8.47
C ASP A 259 15.28 -17.03 -7.15
N THR A 260 15.98 -16.17 -6.43
CA THR A 260 15.56 -15.63 -5.13
C THR A 260 15.49 -14.10 -5.10
N ALA A 261 15.83 -13.43 -6.21
CA ALA A 261 15.97 -11.99 -6.27
C ALA A 261 14.70 -11.24 -5.84
N ARG A 262 13.52 -11.62 -6.36
CA ARG A 262 12.25 -10.99 -6.00
C ARG A 262 11.87 -11.20 -4.54
N LEU A 263 12.12 -12.38 -4.00
CA LEU A 263 11.83 -12.69 -2.59
C LEU A 263 12.74 -11.90 -1.65
N ARG A 264 14.04 -11.78 -1.98
CA ARG A 264 15.00 -10.94 -1.24
C ARG A 264 14.62 -9.46 -1.31
N PHE A 265 14.18 -9.00 -2.47
CA PHE A 265 13.73 -7.64 -2.67
C PHE A 265 12.46 -7.36 -1.84
N HIS A 266 11.47 -8.24 -1.90
CA HIS A 266 10.26 -8.15 -1.08
C HIS A 266 10.59 -8.07 0.42
N TYR A 267 11.43 -8.96 0.91
CA TYR A 267 11.88 -8.93 2.31
C TYR A 267 12.54 -7.59 2.67
N ALA A 268 13.44 -7.11 1.83
CA ALA A 268 14.15 -5.84 2.08
C ALA A 268 13.17 -4.66 2.18
N VAL A 269 12.16 -4.60 1.30
CA VAL A 269 11.12 -3.55 1.31
C VAL A 269 10.26 -3.63 2.57
N VAL A 270 9.75 -4.82 2.93
CA VAL A 270 8.89 -5.00 4.12
C VAL A 270 9.67 -4.70 5.40
N ARG A 271 10.94 -5.11 5.48
CA ARG A 271 11.83 -4.79 6.60
C ARG A 271 12.06 -3.28 6.76
N ALA A 272 12.35 -2.58 5.67
CA ALA A 272 12.55 -1.14 5.70
C ALA A 272 11.27 -0.40 6.11
N LEU A 273 10.10 -0.84 5.61
CA LEU A 273 8.82 -0.32 6.06
C LEU A 273 8.62 -0.51 7.57
N GLY A 274 8.96 -1.69 8.08
CA GLY A 274 8.92 -1.99 9.53
C GLY A 274 9.79 -1.02 10.33
N LYS A 275 11.01 -0.76 9.89
CA LYS A 275 11.92 0.18 10.55
C LYS A 275 11.37 1.61 10.56
N LEU A 276 10.82 2.07 9.45
CA LEU A 276 10.18 3.38 9.38
C LEU A 276 8.97 3.49 10.32
N MET A 277 8.13 2.44 10.40
CA MET A 277 7.00 2.40 11.32
C MET A 277 7.41 2.34 12.79
N GLU A 278 8.59 1.80 13.11
CA GLU A 278 9.19 1.83 14.43
C GLU A 278 9.77 3.20 14.78
N GLY A 279 9.89 4.12 13.81
CA GLY A 279 10.54 5.41 13.97
C GLY A 279 12.07 5.28 14.05
N ASP A 280 12.64 4.24 13.42
CA ASP A 280 14.07 3.97 13.34
C ASP A 280 14.59 4.07 11.89
N PRO A 281 14.58 5.25 11.25
CA PRO A 281 15.17 5.44 9.93
C PRO A 281 16.69 5.19 9.92
N GLY A 282 17.35 5.34 11.07
CA GLY A 282 18.79 5.05 11.26
C GLY A 282 19.10 3.58 11.02
N GLY A 283 18.27 2.67 11.53
CA GLY A 283 18.37 1.23 11.30
C GLY A 283 18.18 0.80 9.83
N ALA A 284 17.50 1.65 9.04
CA ALA A 284 17.28 1.45 7.61
C ALA A 284 18.29 2.22 6.73
N LYS A 285 19.25 2.95 7.27
CA LYS A 285 20.18 3.87 6.56
C LYS A 285 20.92 3.23 5.36
N ASN A 286 21.17 1.93 5.40
CA ASN A 286 21.86 1.21 4.34
C ASN A 286 20.91 0.60 3.29
N ASP A 287 19.60 0.61 3.52
CA ASP A 287 18.62 -0.04 2.67
C ASP A 287 18.49 0.62 1.27
N PRO A 288 18.61 1.95 1.08
CA PRO A 288 18.62 2.55 -0.25
C PRO A 288 19.68 1.96 -1.19
N LYS A 289 20.87 1.64 -0.67
CA LYS A 289 21.94 0.99 -1.45
C LYS A 289 21.59 -0.45 -1.80
N LYS A 290 20.99 -1.19 -0.85
CA LYS A 290 20.52 -2.56 -1.06
C LYS A 290 19.40 -2.62 -2.09
N PHE A 291 18.45 -1.68 -2.03
CA PHE A 291 17.37 -1.59 -3.02
C PHE A 291 17.92 -1.44 -4.43
N LYS A 292 18.89 -0.53 -4.63
CA LYS A 292 19.50 -0.32 -5.94
C LYS A 292 20.14 -1.59 -6.49
N SER A 293 20.89 -2.34 -5.68
CA SER A 293 21.47 -3.62 -6.08
C SER A 293 20.39 -4.66 -6.42
N LEU A 294 19.41 -4.83 -5.54
CA LEU A 294 18.35 -5.83 -5.70
C LEU A 294 17.43 -5.52 -6.89
N MET A 295 17.17 -4.24 -7.18
CA MET A 295 16.39 -3.85 -8.36
C MET A 295 17.07 -4.27 -9.67
N GLU A 296 18.41 -4.16 -9.76
CA GLU A 296 19.15 -4.65 -10.93
C GLU A 296 19.11 -6.18 -11.01
N GLU A 297 19.23 -6.89 -9.89
CA GLU A 297 19.11 -8.35 -9.85
C GLU A 297 17.72 -8.83 -10.30
N VAL A 298 16.64 -8.15 -9.86
CA VAL A 298 15.26 -8.48 -10.23
C VAL A 298 15.01 -8.34 -11.73
N LYS A 299 15.65 -7.39 -12.42
CA LYS A 299 15.53 -7.24 -13.88
C LYS A 299 16.02 -8.47 -14.65
N HIS A 300 16.93 -9.23 -14.06
CA HIS A 300 17.52 -10.44 -14.64
C HIS A 300 17.00 -11.73 -14.01
N ALA A 301 16.01 -11.63 -13.10
CA ALA A 301 15.53 -12.76 -12.35
C ALA A 301 14.68 -13.73 -13.17
N ASN A 302 14.92 -15.03 -12.96
CA ASN A 302 14.14 -16.13 -13.54
C ASN A 302 12.93 -16.55 -12.68
N ASP A 303 12.77 -15.97 -11.49
CA ASP A 303 11.71 -16.30 -10.51
C ASP A 303 10.36 -15.64 -10.83
N SER A 304 9.97 -15.59 -12.10
CA SER A 304 8.72 -14.97 -12.57
C SER A 304 7.45 -15.55 -11.96
N ALA A 305 7.55 -16.74 -11.36
CA ALA A 305 6.45 -17.36 -10.62
C ALA A 305 6.12 -16.65 -9.29
N TYR A 306 7.08 -15.88 -8.74
CA TYR A 306 6.91 -15.10 -7.53
C TYR A 306 6.78 -13.62 -7.86
N ASN A 307 5.56 -13.14 -7.93
CA ASN A 307 5.27 -11.73 -8.20
C ASN A 307 4.31 -11.18 -7.12
N TRP A 308 4.87 -10.50 -6.12
CA TRP A 308 4.11 -9.88 -5.02
C TRP A 308 3.55 -8.50 -5.39
N LEU A 309 4.25 -7.78 -6.25
CA LEU A 309 3.86 -6.53 -6.89
C LEU A 309 4.43 -6.52 -8.32
N PRO A 310 3.79 -5.83 -9.27
CA PRO A 310 4.42 -5.55 -10.56
C PRO A 310 5.77 -4.84 -10.38
N ASP A 311 6.79 -5.22 -11.15
CA ASP A 311 8.15 -4.69 -10.99
C ASP A 311 8.21 -3.15 -10.95
N PRO A 312 7.50 -2.39 -11.82
CA PRO A 312 7.50 -0.93 -11.74
C PRO A 312 6.93 -0.39 -10.42
N ALA A 313 5.87 -1.01 -9.90
CA ALA A 313 5.28 -0.62 -8.62
C ALA A 313 6.22 -0.92 -7.45
N ALA A 314 6.86 -2.10 -7.47
CA ALA A 314 7.82 -2.50 -6.45
C ALA A 314 9.06 -1.59 -6.44
N PHE A 315 9.54 -1.19 -7.63
CA PHE A 315 10.66 -0.25 -7.78
C PHE A 315 10.30 1.16 -7.33
N ALA A 316 9.11 1.64 -7.67
CA ALA A 316 8.61 2.93 -7.19
C ALA A 316 8.46 2.96 -5.66
N LEU A 317 7.95 1.87 -5.06
CA LEU A 317 7.86 1.72 -3.61
C LEU A 317 9.25 1.75 -2.94
N ALA A 318 10.24 1.05 -3.47
CA ALA A 318 11.61 1.06 -2.94
C ALA A 318 12.25 2.44 -3.00
N LYS A 319 12.02 3.20 -4.08
CA LYS A 319 12.48 4.59 -4.21
C LYS A 319 11.77 5.52 -3.23
N TYR A 320 10.47 5.37 -3.07
CA TYR A 320 9.68 6.09 -2.07
C TYR A 320 10.24 5.85 -0.66
N LEU A 321 10.46 4.58 -0.27
CA LEU A 321 11.06 4.24 1.02
C LEU A 321 12.48 4.79 1.17
N SER A 322 13.27 4.79 0.09
CA SER A 322 14.61 5.41 0.10
C SER A 322 14.54 6.90 0.43
N ALA A 323 13.55 7.60 -0.10
CA ALA A 323 13.32 9.01 0.20
C ALA A 323 12.87 9.21 1.66
N GLU A 324 11.93 8.39 2.15
CA GLU A 324 11.44 8.46 3.54
C GLU A 324 12.53 8.16 4.57
N ILE A 325 13.48 7.28 4.27
CA ILE A 325 14.66 7.01 5.10
C ILE A 325 15.63 8.22 5.15
N GLN A 326 15.75 8.95 4.04
CA GLN A 326 16.68 10.07 3.92
C GLN A 326 16.12 11.38 4.47
N ARG A 327 14.81 11.60 4.38
CA ARG A 327 14.14 12.85 4.75
C ARG A 327 14.37 13.27 6.20
N PRO A 328 14.19 12.42 7.23
CA PRO A 328 14.39 12.81 8.62
C PRO A 328 15.83 13.22 8.94
N THR A 329 16.81 12.70 8.20
CA THR A 329 18.23 13.03 8.36
C THR A 329 18.64 14.32 7.64
N GLY A 330 17.69 15.04 7.05
CA GLY A 330 17.91 16.31 6.34
C GLY A 330 18.45 16.20 4.93
N LYS A 331 18.50 15.00 4.34
CA LYS A 331 18.96 14.81 2.96
C LYS A 331 17.83 15.07 1.96
N LEU A 332 17.28 16.30 1.97
CA LEU A 332 16.09 16.63 1.19
C LEU A 332 16.32 16.56 -0.33
N SER A 333 17.49 17.00 -0.82
CA SER A 333 17.79 16.98 -2.27
C SER A 333 17.90 15.56 -2.83
N PRO A 334 18.65 14.62 -2.23
CA PRO A 334 18.62 13.22 -2.62
C PRO A 334 17.23 12.57 -2.49
N ALA A 335 16.50 12.86 -1.42
CA ALA A 335 15.14 12.34 -1.21
C ALA A 335 14.19 12.81 -2.33
N MET A 336 14.24 14.09 -2.71
CA MET A 336 13.46 14.64 -3.82
C MET A 336 13.80 13.95 -5.15
N ALA A 337 15.09 13.67 -5.41
CA ALA A 337 15.50 12.96 -6.62
C ALA A 337 14.94 11.52 -6.69
N GLU A 338 14.92 10.79 -5.56
CA GLU A 338 14.30 9.46 -5.49
C GLU A 338 12.77 9.53 -5.67
N LEU A 339 12.10 10.53 -5.09
CA LEU A 339 10.65 10.73 -5.27
C LEU A 339 10.28 11.10 -6.71
N THR A 340 11.08 11.92 -7.37
CA THR A 340 10.88 12.26 -8.79
C THR A 340 10.96 11.00 -9.65
N GLN A 341 12.01 10.19 -9.46
CA GLN A 341 12.15 8.92 -10.19
C GLN A 341 11.03 7.93 -9.86
N ALA A 342 10.56 7.88 -8.61
CA ALA A 342 9.42 7.05 -8.22
C ALA A 342 8.14 7.50 -8.92
N LYS A 343 7.90 8.83 -8.97
CA LYS A 343 6.77 9.44 -9.67
C LYS A 343 6.81 9.12 -11.18
N ASP A 344 7.96 9.25 -11.81
CA ASP A 344 8.12 8.96 -13.24
C ASP A 344 7.79 7.49 -13.57
N LEU A 345 8.20 6.54 -12.73
CA LEU A 345 7.84 5.12 -12.88
C LEU A 345 6.33 4.90 -12.76
N VAL A 346 5.71 5.52 -11.78
CA VAL A 346 4.25 5.40 -11.55
C VAL A 346 3.47 6.06 -12.69
N ASP A 347 3.85 7.27 -13.09
CA ASP A 347 3.18 8.01 -14.15
C ASP A 347 3.31 7.27 -15.50
N ALA A 348 4.47 6.67 -15.80
CA ALA A 348 4.66 5.85 -17.01
C ALA A 348 3.69 4.67 -17.07
N GLU A 349 3.47 3.97 -15.95
CA GLU A 349 2.52 2.85 -15.90
C GLU A 349 1.06 3.33 -15.96
N LEU A 350 0.72 4.43 -15.31
CA LEU A 350 -0.62 5.03 -15.43
C LEU A 350 -0.91 5.52 -16.85
N HIS A 351 0.11 5.99 -17.60
CA HIS A 351 -0.01 6.29 -19.04
C HIS A 351 -0.23 5.01 -19.85
N ASN A 352 0.53 3.95 -19.57
CA ASN A 352 0.37 2.64 -20.25
C ASN A 352 -1.03 2.04 -20.03
N LEU A 353 -1.62 2.28 -18.85
CA LEU A 353 -2.97 1.84 -18.51
C LEU A 353 -4.08 2.78 -19.06
N GLY A 354 -3.71 3.89 -19.68
CA GLY A 354 -4.66 4.87 -20.21
C GLY A 354 -5.38 5.70 -19.13
N VAL A 355 -4.81 5.78 -17.94
CA VAL A 355 -5.32 6.57 -16.81
C VAL A 355 -4.86 8.03 -16.90
N LEU A 356 -3.59 8.25 -17.28
CA LEU A 356 -3.04 9.56 -17.59
C LEU A 356 -2.94 9.76 -19.11
N PRO A 357 -3.07 11.00 -19.63
CA PRO A 357 -2.95 11.29 -21.05
C PRO A 357 -1.53 10.99 -21.58
N GLN A 358 -1.44 10.43 -22.78
CA GLN A 358 -0.17 10.22 -23.47
C GLN A 358 0.31 11.54 -24.09
N GLY A 359 1.52 11.97 -23.71
CA GLY A 359 2.15 13.19 -24.22
C GLY A 359 1.71 14.43 -23.44
N GLY A 360 2.66 15.17 -22.89
CA GLY A 360 2.46 16.35 -22.02
C GLY A 360 1.66 17.52 -22.59
N GLU A 361 0.79 17.29 -23.55
CA GLU A 361 -0.19 18.23 -24.05
C GLU A 361 -1.54 17.90 -23.41
N ALA A 362 -1.94 18.73 -22.45
CA ALA A 362 -3.35 18.77 -22.05
C ALA A 362 -4.19 18.91 -23.33
N PRO A 363 -5.26 18.12 -23.52
CA PRO A 363 -6.09 18.26 -24.70
C PRO A 363 -6.58 19.72 -24.79
N GLU A 364 -6.18 20.42 -25.87
CA GLU A 364 -6.68 21.75 -26.18
C GLU A 364 -8.18 21.67 -26.47
N THR A 365 -9.01 21.60 -25.46
CA THR A 365 -10.44 21.85 -25.61
C THR A 365 -10.70 23.27 -25.13
N LYS A 366 -10.91 24.14 -26.08
CA LYS A 366 -11.46 25.47 -25.86
C LYS A 366 -12.83 25.31 -25.22
N SER A 367 -12.97 25.47 -23.92
CA SER A 367 -14.24 25.67 -23.26
C SER A 367 -14.34 27.07 -22.73
N GLU A 368 -15.45 27.72 -23.05
CA GLU A 368 -15.75 29.12 -22.81
C GLU A 368 -16.12 29.43 -21.33
N GLN A 369 -15.85 28.54 -20.37
CA GLN A 369 -16.19 28.75 -18.96
C GLN A 369 -15.03 28.34 -18.05
N GLY A 370 -14.52 29.29 -17.28
CA GLY A 370 -13.26 29.24 -16.52
C GLY A 370 -13.22 28.31 -15.28
N GLU A 371 -14.20 27.42 -15.05
CA GLU A 371 -14.25 26.53 -13.88
C GLU A 371 -13.74 25.09 -14.16
N GLU A 372 -13.51 24.71 -15.41
CA GLU A 372 -13.17 23.34 -15.79
C GLU A 372 -11.67 23.05 -16.04
N ALA A 373 -10.78 24.01 -15.82
CA ALA A 373 -9.37 23.89 -16.24
C ALA A 373 -8.56 22.86 -15.43
N CYS A 374 -8.99 22.46 -14.23
CA CYS A 374 -8.25 21.56 -13.34
C CYS A 374 -8.57 20.06 -13.50
N SER A 375 -9.73 19.70 -14.05
CA SER A 375 -10.19 18.28 -14.12
C SER A 375 -9.59 17.46 -15.27
N ARG A 376 -8.69 18.03 -16.09
CA ARG A 376 -8.28 17.44 -17.38
C ARG A 376 -6.95 16.71 -17.41
N LEU A 377 -6.34 16.46 -16.26
CA LEU A 377 -5.13 15.61 -16.16
C LEU A 377 -5.45 14.12 -16.31
N TRP A 378 -6.75 13.74 -16.26
CA TRP A 378 -7.17 12.34 -16.22
C TRP A 378 -8.00 12.00 -17.46
N VAL A 379 -7.68 10.87 -18.10
CA VAL A 379 -8.38 10.43 -19.31
C VAL A 379 -9.71 9.76 -18.97
N THR A 380 -9.79 9.09 -17.81
CA THR A 380 -10.97 8.34 -17.38
C THR A 380 -11.23 8.57 -15.89
N CYS A 381 -12.49 8.84 -15.52
CA CYS A 381 -12.92 8.85 -14.13
C CYS A 381 -13.18 7.41 -13.61
N GLU A 382 -13.33 7.26 -12.29
CA GLU A 382 -13.50 5.96 -11.64
C GLU A 382 -14.71 5.17 -12.18
N GLU A 383 -15.81 5.85 -12.48
CA GLU A 383 -17.05 5.24 -13.00
C GLU A 383 -16.92 4.71 -14.43
N GLU A 384 -16.07 5.33 -15.24
CA GLU A 384 -15.85 4.96 -16.64
C GLU A 384 -14.74 3.92 -16.81
N MET A 385 -13.93 3.72 -15.75
CA MET A 385 -12.77 2.85 -15.80
C MET A 385 -13.18 1.38 -15.90
N GLN A 386 -12.64 0.68 -16.89
CA GLN A 386 -12.81 -0.76 -16.96
C GLN A 386 -12.25 -1.43 -15.71
N TYR A 387 -12.96 -2.40 -15.15
CA TYR A 387 -12.59 -3.09 -13.92
C TYR A 387 -11.14 -3.59 -13.89
N ARG A 388 -10.66 -4.16 -15.00
CA ARG A 388 -9.28 -4.62 -15.11
C ARG A 388 -8.30 -3.46 -14.93
N VAL A 389 -8.54 -2.36 -15.65
CA VAL A 389 -7.70 -1.16 -15.56
C VAL A 389 -7.72 -0.60 -14.15
N ALA A 390 -8.89 -0.57 -13.49
CA ALA A 390 -9.04 -0.13 -12.11
C ALA A 390 -8.22 -1.00 -11.12
N GLN A 391 -8.23 -2.33 -11.31
CA GLN A 391 -7.44 -3.24 -10.47
C GLN A 391 -5.94 -3.08 -10.72
N ASP A 392 -5.52 -2.98 -11.97
CA ASP A 392 -4.11 -2.83 -12.34
C ASP A 392 -3.57 -1.43 -11.98
N ALA A 393 -4.39 -0.37 -12.04
CA ALA A 393 -4.02 1.00 -11.71
C ALA A 393 -3.96 1.29 -10.19
N ARG A 394 -4.74 0.56 -9.39
CA ARG A 394 -4.89 0.81 -7.95
C ARG A 394 -3.58 0.94 -7.18
N PRO A 395 -2.60 0.01 -7.30
CA PRO A 395 -1.32 0.14 -6.58
C PRO A 395 -0.54 1.39 -7.02
N TYR A 396 -0.61 1.77 -8.28
CA TYR A 396 0.06 2.97 -8.79
C TYR A 396 -0.62 4.26 -8.32
N LEU A 397 -1.95 4.30 -8.27
CA LEU A 397 -2.69 5.44 -7.70
C LEU A 397 -2.35 5.64 -6.21
N TYR A 398 -2.25 4.56 -5.43
CA TYR A 398 -1.85 4.62 -4.03
C TYR A 398 -0.41 5.12 -3.86
N LEU A 399 0.52 4.55 -4.63
CA LEU A 399 1.92 4.99 -4.60
C LEU A 399 2.06 6.45 -5.02
N ARG A 400 1.31 6.88 -6.03
CA ARG A 400 1.32 8.28 -6.48
C ARG A 400 0.90 9.23 -5.35
N MET A 401 -0.19 8.90 -4.63
CA MET A 401 -0.62 9.71 -3.47
C MET A 401 0.46 9.84 -2.41
N LEU A 402 1.10 8.74 -2.01
CA LEU A 402 2.19 8.74 -1.02
C LEU A 402 3.40 9.55 -1.49
N ILE A 403 3.79 9.41 -2.77
CA ILE A 403 4.90 10.15 -3.37
C ILE A 403 4.60 11.66 -3.39
N LEU A 404 3.40 12.05 -3.82
CA LEU A 404 2.99 13.46 -3.88
C LEU A 404 2.96 14.09 -2.49
N GLU A 405 2.44 13.40 -1.47
CA GLU A 405 2.46 13.85 -0.07
C GLU A 405 3.89 14.16 0.41
N SER A 406 4.84 13.27 0.10
CA SER A 406 6.24 13.45 0.47
C SER A 406 6.90 14.59 -0.31
N ILE A 407 6.56 14.77 -1.58
CA ILE A 407 7.03 15.92 -2.39
C ILE A 407 6.56 17.23 -1.77
N VAL A 408 5.27 17.34 -1.40
CA VAL A 408 4.75 18.56 -0.73
C VAL A 408 5.50 18.83 0.56
N SER A 409 5.73 17.82 1.39
CA SER A 409 6.46 17.98 2.65
C SER A 409 7.87 18.54 2.44
N ILE A 410 8.62 18.01 1.46
CA ILE A 410 9.97 18.50 1.13
C ILE A 410 9.91 19.90 0.51
N ALA A 411 8.94 20.17 -0.36
CA ALA A 411 8.78 21.46 -1.02
C ALA A 411 8.47 22.57 0.02
N LEU A 412 7.57 22.32 0.96
CA LEU A 412 7.25 23.26 2.05
C LEU A 412 8.47 23.55 2.95
N THR A 413 9.21 22.50 3.35
CA THR A 413 10.44 22.65 4.15
C THR A 413 11.50 23.48 3.41
N SER A 414 11.57 23.38 2.08
CA SER A 414 12.51 24.11 1.22
C SER A 414 11.98 25.47 0.73
N CYS A 415 10.79 25.89 1.18
CA CYS A 415 10.06 27.09 0.75
C CYS A 415 9.74 27.15 -0.76
N LYS A 416 9.60 26.02 -1.42
CA LYS A 416 9.14 25.92 -2.81
C LYS A 416 7.61 25.86 -2.83
N TYR A 417 6.97 26.96 -2.48
CA TYR A 417 5.52 27.02 -2.27
C TYR A 417 4.71 26.79 -3.53
N ASP A 418 5.22 27.23 -4.70
CA ASP A 418 4.64 26.98 -6.02
C ASP A 418 4.48 25.48 -6.30
N VAL A 419 5.56 24.72 -6.11
CA VAL A 419 5.57 23.27 -6.27
C VAL A 419 4.63 22.61 -5.24
N ALA A 420 4.66 23.06 -3.99
CA ALA A 420 3.83 22.50 -2.93
C ALA A 420 2.33 22.68 -3.23
N LEU A 421 1.93 23.88 -3.69
CA LEU A 421 0.54 24.17 -4.06
C LEU A 421 0.09 23.35 -5.27
N ASP A 422 0.91 23.28 -6.31
CA ASP A 422 0.60 22.50 -7.50
C ASP A 422 0.37 21.03 -7.17
N VAL A 423 1.29 20.43 -6.42
CA VAL A 423 1.21 19.01 -6.03
C VAL A 423 0.06 18.75 -5.06
N ALA A 424 -0.23 19.66 -4.13
CA ALA A 424 -1.38 19.53 -3.23
C ALA A 424 -2.72 19.56 -4.00
N CYS A 425 -2.83 20.43 -5.01
CA CYS A 425 -3.99 20.44 -5.91
C CYS A 425 -4.10 19.13 -6.72
N GLN A 426 -2.99 18.60 -7.23
CA GLN A 426 -2.99 17.31 -7.91
C GLN A 426 -3.52 16.17 -7.01
N MET A 427 -3.18 16.15 -5.71
CA MET A 427 -3.72 15.17 -4.76
C MET A 427 -5.23 15.34 -4.55
N ALA A 428 -5.71 16.59 -4.45
CA ALA A 428 -7.14 16.87 -4.33
C ALA A 428 -7.90 16.41 -5.59
N ASP A 429 -7.36 16.71 -6.79
CA ASP A 429 -7.92 16.27 -8.07
C ASP A 429 -8.02 14.74 -8.16
N MET A 430 -6.96 14.03 -7.75
CA MET A 430 -6.97 12.57 -7.73
C MET A 430 -8.08 12.02 -6.84
N LEU A 431 -8.29 12.61 -5.67
CA LEU A 431 -9.34 12.18 -4.76
C LEU A 431 -10.75 12.44 -5.32
N GLU A 432 -10.95 13.56 -6.03
CA GLU A 432 -12.22 13.87 -6.70
C GLU A 432 -12.52 12.92 -7.86
N VAL A 433 -11.50 12.53 -8.63
CA VAL A 433 -11.66 11.64 -9.79
C VAL A 433 -11.80 10.17 -9.36
N TYR A 434 -11.14 9.76 -8.28
CA TYR A 434 -11.12 8.38 -7.75
C TYR A 434 -11.57 8.30 -6.29
N PRO A 435 -12.79 8.75 -5.95
CA PRO A 435 -13.24 8.91 -4.57
C PRO A 435 -13.37 7.60 -3.79
N GLN A 436 -13.75 6.51 -4.43
CA GLN A 436 -13.87 5.20 -3.78
C GLN A 436 -12.50 4.54 -3.61
N THR A 437 -11.71 4.51 -4.68
CA THR A 437 -10.36 3.92 -4.68
C THR A 437 -9.45 4.64 -3.68
N LEU A 438 -9.47 5.98 -3.66
CA LEU A 438 -8.58 6.79 -2.83
C LEU A 438 -9.20 7.26 -1.52
N SER A 439 -10.36 6.72 -1.10
CA SER A 439 -11.05 7.13 0.13
C SER A 439 -10.17 7.13 1.38
N LEU A 440 -9.22 6.21 1.47
CA LEU A 440 -8.26 6.12 2.58
C LEU A 440 -7.34 7.35 2.67
N PHE A 441 -7.14 8.07 1.58
CA PHE A 441 -6.28 9.25 1.51
C PHE A 441 -7.03 10.56 1.78
N ALA A 442 -8.33 10.54 2.00
CA ALA A 442 -9.11 11.77 2.24
C ALA A 442 -8.55 12.60 3.41
N SER A 443 -8.19 11.95 4.52
CA SER A 443 -7.55 12.62 5.66
C SER A 443 -6.16 13.17 5.31
N HIS A 444 -5.39 12.49 4.47
CA HIS A 444 -4.06 12.93 4.01
C HIS A 444 -4.14 14.17 3.12
N VAL A 445 -5.10 14.22 2.21
CA VAL A 445 -5.35 15.40 1.35
C VAL A 445 -5.70 16.63 2.18
N GLU A 446 -6.56 16.47 3.20
CA GLU A 446 -6.87 17.55 4.13
C GLU A 446 -5.65 18.01 4.95
N MET A 447 -4.79 17.07 5.38
CA MET A 447 -3.52 17.39 6.06
C MET A 447 -2.59 18.19 5.18
N VAL A 448 -2.35 17.74 3.94
CA VAL A 448 -1.46 18.39 2.98
C VAL A 448 -1.98 19.79 2.63
N SER A 449 -3.30 19.94 2.41
CA SER A 449 -3.94 21.24 2.18
C SER A 449 -3.76 22.18 3.37
N GLY A 450 -3.94 21.65 4.60
CA GLY A 450 -3.70 22.39 5.83
C GLY A 450 -2.25 22.87 5.96
N HIS A 451 -1.28 22.03 5.67
CA HIS A 451 0.15 22.41 5.71
C HIS A 451 0.50 23.47 4.67
N ALA A 452 -0.02 23.35 3.45
CA ALA A 452 0.21 24.36 2.40
C ALA A 452 -0.39 25.73 2.80
N LEU A 453 -1.63 25.75 3.31
CA LEU A 453 -2.29 26.96 3.78
C LEU A 453 -1.58 27.57 5.00
N HIS A 454 -1.13 26.74 5.95
CA HIS A 454 -0.36 27.19 7.11
C HIS A 454 0.94 27.88 6.68
N ALA A 455 1.68 27.28 5.74
CA ALA A 455 2.91 27.83 5.22
C ALA A 455 2.72 29.17 4.49
N LEU A 456 1.53 29.42 3.94
CA LEU A 456 1.12 30.67 3.31
C LEU A 456 0.52 31.68 4.29
N GLY A 457 0.49 31.40 5.60
CA GLY A 457 -0.09 32.28 6.60
C GLY A 457 -1.62 32.30 6.66
N ARG A 458 -2.30 31.37 5.94
CA ARG A 458 -3.77 31.23 5.96
C ARG A 458 -4.19 30.34 7.15
N TYR A 459 -3.88 30.78 8.36
CA TYR A 459 -4.00 29.98 9.58
C TYR A 459 -5.42 29.53 9.93
N PRO A 460 -6.47 30.36 9.79
CA PRO A 460 -7.84 29.94 10.07
C PRO A 460 -8.31 28.81 9.14
N GLU A 461 -8.01 28.92 7.85
CA GLU A 461 -8.35 27.91 6.85
C GLU A 461 -7.51 26.64 7.05
N ALA A 462 -6.23 26.78 7.38
CA ALA A 462 -5.35 25.66 7.70
C ALA A 462 -5.89 24.87 8.92
N SER A 463 -6.28 25.57 9.99
CA SER A 463 -6.90 24.96 11.17
C SER A 463 -8.19 24.21 10.83
N ALA A 464 -9.03 24.76 9.94
CA ALA A 464 -10.25 24.09 9.49
C ALA A 464 -9.93 22.79 8.70
N ARG A 465 -8.90 22.81 7.82
CA ARG A 465 -8.44 21.62 7.08
C ARG A 465 -7.90 20.55 8.03
N PHE A 466 -7.05 20.91 8.98
CA PHE A 466 -6.54 19.97 9.99
C PHE A 466 -7.66 19.38 10.86
N SER A 467 -8.67 20.16 11.21
CA SER A 467 -9.84 19.66 11.96
C SER A 467 -10.65 18.64 11.14
N ARG A 468 -10.80 18.87 9.82
CA ARG A 468 -11.40 17.89 8.91
C ARG A 468 -10.54 16.63 8.78
N ALA A 469 -9.21 16.79 8.66
CA ALA A 469 -8.29 15.67 8.65
C ALA A 469 -8.43 14.80 9.91
N ALA A 470 -8.56 15.43 11.09
CA ALA A 470 -8.78 14.72 12.35
C ALA A 470 -10.13 13.96 12.38
N ALA A 471 -11.18 14.55 11.80
CA ALA A 471 -12.49 13.91 11.71
C ALA A 471 -12.50 12.70 10.77
N LEU A 472 -11.72 12.76 9.68
CA LEU A 472 -11.57 11.68 8.68
C LEU A 472 -10.50 10.64 9.05
N ALA A 473 -9.75 10.86 10.14
CA ALA A 473 -8.63 10.01 10.53
C ALA A 473 -9.11 8.58 10.90
N SER A 474 -8.53 7.58 10.25
CA SER A 474 -8.81 6.17 10.50
C SER A 474 -8.18 5.65 11.80
N THR A 475 -7.07 6.25 12.25
CA THR A 475 -6.35 5.83 13.46
C THR A 475 -6.32 6.94 14.51
N PRO A 476 -6.33 6.59 15.82
CA PRO A 476 -6.20 7.58 16.90
C PRO A 476 -4.89 8.39 16.79
N ASN A 477 -3.79 7.73 16.42
CA ASN A 477 -2.49 8.40 16.27
C ASN A 477 -2.51 9.50 15.20
N TRP A 478 -3.15 9.23 14.06
CA TRP A 478 -3.28 10.20 12.97
C TRP A 478 -4.20 11.36 13.35
N ARG A 479 -5.28 11.06 14.07
CA ARG A 479 -6.20 12.07 14.63
C ARG A 479 -5.47 13.02 15.57
N ASP A 480 -4.64 12.49 16.47
CA ASP A 480 -3.86 13.28 17.41
C ASP A 480 -2.91 14.24 16.69
N ILE A 481 -2.19 13.76 15.65
CA ILE A 481 -1.30 14.59 14.83
C ILE A 481 -2.09 15.73 14.17
N ALA A 482 -3.21 15.43 13.51
CA ALA A 482 -4.04 16.43 12.84
C ALA A 482 -4.58 17.47 13.84
N THR A 483 -5.00 17.03 15.03
CA THR A 483 -5.45 17.92 16.12
C THR A 483 -4.32 18.84 16.60
N LEU A 484 -3.11 18.34 16.74
CA LEU A 484 -1.93 19.12 17.14
C LEU A 484 -1.52 20.13 16.05
N CYS A 485 -1.61 19.77 14.76
CA CYS A 485 -1.38 20.70 13.66
C CYS A 485 -2.44 21.82 13.65
N SER A 486 -3.71 21.48 13.93
CA SER A 486 -4.77 22.49 14.11
C SER A 486 -4.45 23.43 15.28
N ALA A 487 -4.02 22.91 16.43
CA ALA A 487 -3.62 23.70 17.58
C ALA A 487 -2.48 24.68 17.25
N LEU A 488 -1.44 24.22 16.53
CA LEU A 488 -0.34 25.08 16.09
C LEU A 488 -0.79 26.16 15.10
N SER A 489 -1.76 25.86 14.22
CA SER A 489 -2.31 26.88 13.32
C SER A 489 -3.14 27.93 14.05
N ILE A 490 -3.92 27.50 15.06
CA ILE A 490 -4.68 28.41 15.94
C ILE A 490 -3.73 29.36 16.67
N LEU A 491 -2.58 28.89 17.17
CA LEU A 491 -1.58 29.75 17.81
C LEU A 491 -1.05 30.87 16.94
N CYS A 492 -1.07 30.70 15.63
CA CYS A 492 -0.62 31.72 14.68
C CYS A 492 -1.74 32.69 14.27
N CYS A 493 -2.98 32.53 14.77
CA CYS A 493 -4.07 33.49 14.55
C CYS A 493 -3.90 34.69 15.50
N ASP A 494 -4.17 35.90 15.01
CA ASP A 494 -4.17 37.13 15.81
C ASP A 494 -5.47 37.24 16.67
N ASP A 495 -5.66 36.30 17.61
CA ASP A 495 -6.83 36.21 18.48
C ASP A 495 -6.35 36.08 19.93
N GLU A 496 -6.89 36.88 20.85
CA GLU A 496 -6.48 36.92 22.27
C GLU A 496 -6.61 35.55 22.94
N ASP A 497 -7.57 34.71 22.52
CA ASP A 497 -7.84 33.39 23.07
C ASP A 497 -7.11 32.25 22.34
N SER A 498 -6.32 32.55 21.29
CA SER A 498 -5.67 31.57 20.44
C SER A 498 -4.80 30.56 21.24
N ALA A 499 -4.00 31.05 22.14
CA ALA A 499 -3.12 30.24 22.98
C ALA A 499 -3.89 29.32 23.95
N SER A 500 -5.00 29.81 24.52
CA SER A 500 -5.87 29.02 25.41
C SER A 500 -6.57 27.89 24.64
N ARG A 501 -7.11 28.19 23.47
CA ARG A 501 -7.76 27.21 22.59
C ARG A 501 -6.79 26.13 22.10
N ALA A 502 -5.58 26.54 21.70
CA ALA A 502 -4.54 25.60 21.28
C ALA A 502 -4.12 24.66 22.43
N LEU A 503 -3.99 25.21 23.65
CA LEU A 503 -3.65 24.43 24.83
C LEU A 503 -4.76 23.45 25.23
N GLU A 504 -6.03 23.83 25.08
CA GLU A 504 -7.19 22.95 25.30
C GLU A 504 -7.17 21.74 24.37
N LEU A 505 -6.75 21.91 23.13
CA LEU A 505 -6.61 20.81 22.15
C LEU A 505 -5.41 19.90 22.48
N ALA A 506 -4.29 20.45 22.92
CA ALA A 506 -3.07 19.68 23.17
C ALA A 506 -3.06 18.96 24.54
N LYS A 507 -3.64 19.55 25.60
CA LYS A 507 -3.65 19.00 26.97
C LYS A 507 -4.23 17.59 27.09
N PRO A 508 -5.38 17.25 26.48
CA PRO A 508 -5.94 15.90 26.57
C PRO A 508 -4.98 14.86 26.00
N ILE A 509 -4.32 15.19 24.88
CA ILE A 509 -3.36 14.30 24.23
C ILE A 509 -2.16 14.08 25.17
N VAL A 510 -1.57 15.14 25.73
CA VAL A 510 -0.45 15.02 26.69
C VAL A 510 -0.84 14.17 27.93
N ARG A 511 -2.08 14.33 28.44
CA ARG A 511 -2.58 13.55 29.58
C ARG A 511 -2.77 12.08 29.25
N ALA A 512 -3.36 11.76 28.09
CA ALA A 512 -3.57 10.39 27.64
C ALA A 512 -2.26 9.60 27.58
N TYR A 513 -1.15 10.27 27.25
CA TYR A 513 0.19 9.67 27.22
C TYR A 513 0.86 9.55 28.60
N LYS A 514 0.41 10.29 29.62
CA LYS A 514 0.92 10.17 30.99
C LYS A 514 0.24 9.04 31.78
N GLU A 515 -1.05 8.83 31.56
CA GLU A 515 -1.88 7.93 32.36
C GLU A 515 -1.83 6.48 31.87
N LYS A 516 -1.40 6.26 30.63
CA LYS A 516 -1.25 4.93 30.07
C LYS A 516 0.23 4.53 30.15
N ASP A 517 0.55 3.55 30.99
CA ASP A 517 1.84 2.82 30.97
C ASP A 517 2.16 2.12 29.64
N GLU A 518 1.29 2.27 28.69
CA GLU A 518 1.31 1.62 27.39
C GLU A 518 1.78 2.63 26.35
N THR A 519 2.88 2.32 25.70
CA THR A 519 3.59 3.14 24.71
C THR A 519 2.75 3.51 23.48
N PRO A 520 2.01 4.64 23.49
CA PRO A 520 1.56 5.25 22.25
C PRO A 520 2.79 5.74 21.47
N SER A 521 2.61 6.07 20.20
CA SER A 521 3.70 6.60 19.39
C SER A 521 4.50 7.66 20.16
N VAL A 522 5.76 7.36 20.47
CA VAL A 522 6.64 8.29 21.22
C VAL A 522 6.73 9.62 20.48
N LEU A 523 6.64 9.58 19.14
CA LEU A 523 6.58 10.76 18.28
C LEU A 523 5.37 11.65 18.59
N ASN A 524 4.16 11.08 18.71
CA ASN A 524 2.96 11.85 19.01
C ASN A 524 3.02 12.50 20.39
N HIS A 525 3.56 11.79 21.38
CA HIS A 525 3.79 12.37 22.70
C HIS A 525 4.78 13.53 22.65
N THR A 526 5.89 13.36 21.93
CA THR A 526 6.90 14.41 21.73
C THR A 526 6.28 15.63 21.05
N PHE A 527 5.48 15.42 20.00
CA PHE A 527 4.80 16.49 19.29
C PHE A 527 3.73 17.18 20.15
N ALA A 528 3.00 16.44 20.97
CA ALA A 528 2.03 17.02 21.92
C ALA A 528 2.71 17.87 23.00
N LEU A 529 3.86 17.45 23.51
CA LEU A 529 4.68 18.26 24.44
C LEU A 529 5.18 19.52 23.75
N PHE A 530 5.63 19.43 22.51
CA PHE A 530 6.08 20.58 21.72
C PHE A 530 4.93 21.59 21.53
N ALA A 531 3.76 21.14 21.02
CA ALA A 531 2.59 22.00 20.79
C ALA A 531 2.11 22.66 22.09
N SER A 532 2.06 21.90 23.20
CA SER A 532 1.74 22.46 24.52
C SER A 532 2.76 23.48 24.98
N GLY A 533 4.06 23.23 24.74
CA GLY A 533 5.12 24.16 25.06
C GLY A 533 5.01 25.47 24.29
N CYS A 534 4.66 25.40 22.98
CA CYS A 534 4.38 26.60 22.17
C CYS A 534 3.19 27.42 22.74
N ALA A 535 2.09 26.73 23.09
CA ALA A 535 0.90 27.41 23.63
C ALA A 535 1.16 28.07 24.99
N LEU A 536 1.91 27.41 25.87
CA LEU A 536 2.34 27.98 27.16
C LEU A 536 3.29 29.16 26.98
N TYR A 537 4.17 29.09 25.97
CA TYR A 537 5.07 30.20 25.64
C TYR A 537 4.28 31.45 25.26
N GLU A 538 3.28 31.32 24.36
CA GLU A 538 2.42 32.44 23.95
C GLU A 538 1.54 32.98 25.09
N GLN A 539 1.19 32.14 26.07
CA GLN A 539 0.51 32.58 27.31
C GLN A 539 1.44 33.29 28.32
N GLY A 540 2.74 33.36 28.03
CA GLY A 540 3.72 33.92 28.97
C GLY A 540 4.05 33.01 30.17
N GLN A 541 3.60 31.75 30.19
CA GLN A 541 3.92 30.75 31.21
C GLN A 541 5.28 30.10 30.91
N LEU A 542 6.36 30.89 31.02
CA LEU A 542 7.69 30.56 30.51
C LEU A 542 8.32 29.33 31.18
N ASP A 543 8.13 29.14 32.49
CA ASP A 543 8.69 27.99 33.23
C ASP A 543 8.02 26.67 32.79
N ASP A 544 6.72 26.68 32.67
CA ASP A 544 5.97 25.52 32.19
C ASP A 544 6.27 25.22 30.70
N ALA A 545 6.40 26.26 29.88
CA ALA A 545 6.81 26.14 28.48
C ALA A 545 8.19 25.49 28.37
N LYS A 546 9.17 25.99 29.16
CA LYS A 546 10.56 25.44 29.23
C LYS A 546 10.57 23.97 29.66
N ASN A 547 9.73 23.59 30.64
CA ASN A 547 9.60 22.20 31.08
C ASN A 547 9.03 21.30 29.95
N HIS A 548 7.95 21.72 29.29
CA HIS A 548 7.36 20.94 28.21
C HIS A 548 8.31 20.81 27.01
N LEU A 549 8.92 21.90 26.57
CA LEU A 549 9.89 21.92 25.49
C LEU A 549 11.15 21.11 25.81
N GLY A 550 11.68 21.19 27.06
CA GLY A 550 12.81 20.40 27.50
C GLY A 550 12.53 18.89 27.51
N ARG A 551 11.32 18.49 27.89
CA ARG A 551 10.90 17.09 27.82
C ARG A 551 10.73 16.63 26.37
N ALA A 552 10.20 17.47 25.50
CA ALA A 552 10.12 17.19 24.06
C ALA A 552 11.52 17.03 23.46
N LEU A 553 12.44 17.97 23.77
CA LEU A 553 13.84 17.94 23.35
C LEU A 553 14.54 16.64 23.76
N LYS A 554 14.42 16.27 25.05
CA LYS A 554 15.02 15.04 25.59
C LYS A 554 14.52 13.81 24.82
N LYS A 555 13.20 13.70 24.60
CA LYS A 555 12.62 12.56 23.83
C LYS A 555 13.08 12.55 22.38
N THR A 556 13.14 13.70 21.72
CA THR A 556 13.65 13.81 20.34
C THR A 556 15.12 13.36 20.26
N TYR A 557 15.92 13.74 21.25
CA TYR A 557 17.33 13.35 21.30
C TYR A 557 17.52 11.85 21.57
N GLU A 558 16.72 11.26 22.45
CA GLU A 558 16.74 9.81 22.74
C GLU A 558 16.33 8.97 21.52
N GLN A 559 15.45 9.48 20.67
CA GLN A 559 15.01 8.82 19.44
C GLN A 559 15.96 9.00 18.25
N GLY A 560 16.80 10.02 18.29
CA GLY A 560 17.97 10.21 17.42
C GLY A 560 17.73 10.71 15.99
N ASP A 561 16.47 10.88 15.50
CA ASP A 561 16.26 10.99 14.07
C ASP A 561 15.31 12.11 13.57
N ASN A 562 14.68 12.89 14.45
CA ASN A 562 13.87 14.04 14.03
C ASN A 562 14.57 15.37 14.26
N ASN A 563 15.52 15.66 13.38
CA ASN A 563 16.34 16.87 13.46
C ASN A 563 15.53 18.17 13.33
N GLN A 564 14.39 18.17 12.61
CA GLN A 564 13.53 19.35 12.46
C GLN A 564 12.84 19.70 13.79
N LEU A 565 12.29 18.71 14.49
CA LEU A 565 11.67 18.91 15.80
C LEU A 565 12.74 19.27 16.84
N LEU A 566 13.93 18.66 16.77
CA LEU A 566 15.09 19.02 17.59
C LEU A 566 15.43 20.50 17.46
N ALA A 567 15.65 20.98 16.24
CA ALA A 567 15.98 22.39 15.96
C ALA A 567 14.86 23.33 16.41
N SER A 568 13.59 22.93 16.24
CA SER A 568 12.42 23.70 16.67
C SER A 568 12.35 23.83 18.19
N CYS A 569 12.60 22.77 18.95
CA CYS A 569 12.64 22.80 20.40
C CYS A 569 13.79 23.69 20.91
N LEU A 570 15.00 23.51 20.37
CA LEU A 570 16.16 24.31 20.71
C LEU A 570 15.91 25.80 20.47
N ARG A 571 15.35 26.16 19.30
CA ARG A 571 15.00 27.53 18.95
C ARG A 571 14.05 28.17 19.97
N LEU A 572 12.98 27.47 20.37
CA LEU A 572 12.02 28.02 21.32
C LEU A 572 12.61 28.17 22.73
N ILE A 573 13.38 27.18 23.21
CA ILE A 573 14.05 27.26 24.50
C ILE A 573 15.03 28.46 24.52
N CYS A 574 15.78 28.68 23.44
CA CYS A 574 16.64 29.86 23.30
C CYS A 574 15.86 31.19 23.27
N GLY A 575 14.63 31.17 22.79
CA GLY A 575 13.75 32.35 22.85
C GLY A 575 13.29 32.73 24.25
N ILE A 576 13.20 31.74 25.15
CA ILE A 576 12.79 31.94 26.56
C ILE A 576 13.93 32.49 27.39
N ASP A 577 15.16 31.97 27.26
CA ASP A 577 16.28 32.27 28.10
C ASP A 577 17.45 32.84 27.28
N VAL A 578 17.42 34.15 27.02
CA VAL A 578 18.39 34.82 26.15
C VAL A 578 19.72 35.15 26.86
N ALA A 579 19.77 35.07 28.20
CA ALA A 579 20.87 35.63 28.99
C ALA A 579 21.98 34.62 29.38
N ASN A 580 21.95 33.38 28.89
CA ASN A 580 22.86 32.32 29.27
C ASN A 580 23.82 31.89 28.14
N ASP A 581 25.10 31.64 28.46
CA ASP A 581 26.08 31.15 27.46
C ASP A 581 25.73 29.77 26.86
N GLU A 582 25.05 28.88 27.62
CA GLU A 582 24.55 27.62 27.10
C GLU A 582 23.53 27.81 25.97
N THR A 583 22.74 28.86 26.08
CA THR A 583 21.69 29.20 25.09
C THR A 583 22.31 29.57 23.73
N ARG A 584 23.51 30.16 23.71
CA ARG A 584 24.24 30.43 22.48
C ARG A 584 24.60 29.14 21.75
N GLY A 585 25.17 28.16 22.47
CA GLY A 585 25.50 26.85 21.90
C GLY A 585 24.26 26.10 21.33
N MET A 586 23.12 26.21 22.04
CA MET A 586 21.86 25.64 21.56
C MET A 586 21.36 26.35 20.28
N ALA A 587 21.45 27.67 20.20
CA ALA A 587 21.03 28.44 19.03
C ALA A 587 21.94 28.19 17.82
N GLU A 588 23.28 28.08 18.04
CA GLU A 588 24.22 27.69 16.98
C GLU A 588 23.93 26.28 16.47
N THR A 589 23.61 25.34 17.38
CA THR A 589 23.21 23.97 17.02
C THR A 589 21.92 23.96 16.22
N ALA A 590 20.88 24.69 16.64
CA ALA A 590 19.62 24.80 15.93
C ALA A 590 19.83 25.36 14.51
N PHE A 591 20.69 26.38 14.38
CA PHE A 591 21.03 26.93 13.06
C PHE A 591 21.84 25.94 12.21
N GLY A 592 22.82 25.26 12.78
CA GLY A 592 23.63 24.25 12.08
C GLY A 592 22.77 23.12 11.53
N VAL A 593 21.92 22.54 12.38
CA VAL A 593 20.98 21.47 11.99
C VAL A 593 20.01 21.93 10.91
N SER A 594 19.38 23.11 11.06
CA SER A 594 18.46 23.63 10.05
C SER A 594 19.14 23.98 8.72
N LYS A 595 20.41 24.36 8.75
CA LYS A 595 21.22 24.61 7.55
C LYS A 595 21.55 23.31 6.82
N GLU A 596 21.92 22.26 7.53
CA GLU A 596 22.19 20.93 6.94
C GLU A 596 20.93 20.33 6.29
N GLN A 597 19.78 20.55 6.89
CA GLN A 597 18.49 20.11 6.38
C GLN A 597 17.98 20.94 5.20
N GLY A 598 18.48 22.16 5.02
CA GLY A 598 17.92 23.09 4.03
C GLY A 598 16.58 23.71 4.47
N ASP A 599 16.20 23.61 5.75
CA ASP A 599 14.98 24.19 6.32
C ASP A 599 15.15 25.70 6.48
N LEU A 600 14.72 26.44 5.47
CA LEU A 600 14.89 27.89 5.42
C LEU A 600 14.12 28.63 6.52
N PRO A 601 12.85 28.32 6.84
CA PRO A 601 12.13 28.95 7.94
C PRO A 601 12.84 28.81 9.30
N LEU A 602 13.30 27.61 9.61
CA LEU A 602 14.04 27.37 10.86
C LEU A 602 15.39 28.08 10.91
N GLN A 603 16.09 28.20 9.77
CA GLN A 603 17.32 28.98 9.69
C GLN A 603 17.07 30.46 10.01
N VAL A 604 16.02 31.04 9.42
CA VAL A 604 15.62 32.44 9.68
C VAL A 604 15.32 32.63 11.18
N ALA A 605 14.52 31.75 11.75
CA ALA A 605 14.13 31.83 13.15
C ALA A 605 15.33 31.64 14.13
N ALA A 606 16.26 30.71 13.82
CA ALA A 606 17.47 30.51 14.61
C ALA A 606 18.41 31.72 14.56
N LEU A 607 18.56 32.37 13.40
CA LEU A 607 19.36 33.58 13.24
C LEU A 607 18.79 34.78 14.01
N VAL A 608 17.48 34.91 14.16
CA VAL A 608 16.85 35.90 15.03
C VAL A 608 17.32 35.71 16.48
N ASN A 609 17.27 34.47 16.97
CA ASN A 609 17.74 34.20 18.34
C ASN A 609 19.24 34.43 18.51
N LEU A 610 20.06 34.00 17.55
CA LEU A 610 21.52 34.25 17.60
C LEU A 610 21.82 35.74 17.61
N ASN A 611 21.14 36.54 16.79
CA ASN A 611 21.32 38.00 16.80
C ASN A 611 20.96 38.62 18.16
N ARG A 612 19.81 38.20 18.75
CA ARG A 612 19.41 38.65 20.11
C ARG A 612 20.45 38.25 21.18
N ILE A 613 20.98 37.04 21.13
CA ILE A 613 21.96 36.52 22.06
C ILE A 613 23.29 37.29 21.92
N HIS A 614 23.78 37.52 20.69
CA HIS A 614 25.00 38.32 20.46
C HIS A 614 24.85 39.75 20.97
N ARG A 615 23.66 40.32 20.85
CA ARG A 615 23.38 41.67 21.36
C ARG A 615 23.36 41.74 22.86
N VAL A 616 22.85 40.73 23.57
CA VAL A 616 22.62 40.73 25.03
C VAL A 616 23.84 40.17 25.79
N VAL A 617 24.43 39.08 25.31
CA VAL A 617 25.43 38.28 26.03
C VAL A 617 26.86 38.66 25.63
N SER A 618 27.14 38.73 24.33
CA SER A 618 28.53 38.87 23.87
C SER A 618 28.97 40.30 23.63
N ALA A 619 28.06 41.24 23.42
CA ALA A 619 28.33 42.59 22.93
C ALA A 619 29.34 42.61 21.74
N ASP A 620 29.27 41.55 20.88
CA ASP A 620 30.16 41.33 19.75
C ASP A 620 29.50 41.90 18.48
N ASP A 621 29.83 43.16 18.17
CA ASP A 621 29.22 43.89 17.06
C ASP A 621 29.49 43.24 15.71
N ASP A 622 30.66 42.62 15.51
CA ASP A 622 31.02 41.96 14.25
C ASP A 622 30.16 40.70 14.03
N LYS A 623 29.97 39.87 15.05
CA LYS A 623 29.09 38.70 14.94
C LYS A 623 27.64 39.08 14.82
N MET A 624 27.22 40.15 15.50
CA MET A 624 25.85 40.68 15.37
C MET A 624 25.56 41.13 13.93
N ILE A 625 26.48 41.86 13.30
CA ILE A 625 26.35 42.27 11.89
C ILE A 625 26.32 41.05 10.97
N GLN A 626 27.26 40.13 11.10
CA GLN A 626 27.28 38.90 10.26
C GLN A 626 26.01 38.07 10.38
N THR A 627 25.47 37.90 11.59
CA THR A 627 24.21 37.16 11.80
C THR A 627 23.03 37.93 11.24
N TYR A 628 23.01 39.24 11.33
CA TYR A 628 21.96 40.08 10.72
C TYR A 628 21.98 40.03 9.19
N ASP A 629 23.15 40.16 8.57
CA ASP A 629 23.30 40.03 7.12
C ASP A 629 22.87 38.63 6.62
N ALA A 630 23.24 37.57 7.37
CA ALA A 630 22.82 36.23 7.07
C ALA A 630 21.30 36.04 7.21
N TYR A 631 20.67 36.68 8.20
CA TYR A 631 19.22 36.72 8.39
C TYR A 631 18.52 37.44 7.24
N GLU A 632 18.94 38.68 6.91
CA GLU A 632 18.31 39.46 5.84
C GLU A 632 18.36 38.71 4.48
N LYS A 633 19.51 38.14 4.15
CA LYS A 633 19.66 37.37 2.90
C LYS A 633 18.68 36.19 2.82
N ARG A 634 18.48 35.47 3.93
CA ARG A 634 17.56 34.32 3.95
C ARG A 634 16.09 34.73 3.97
N LYS A 635 15.78 35.77 4.71
CA LYS A 635 14.45 36.38 4.76
C LYS A 635 14.02 36.91 3.38
N GLN A 636 14.92 37.59 2.68
CA GLN A 636 14.67 38.06 1.31
C GLN A 636 14.40 36.89 0.36
N LYS A 637 15.18 35.81 0.46
CA LYS A 637 14.95 34.61 -0.33
C LYS A 637 13.58 33.99 -0.01
N GLN A 638 13.25 33.78 1.26
CA GLN A 638 11.96 33.22 1.68
C GLN A 638 10.80 34.08 1.20
N TYR A 639 10.94 35.41 1.30
CA TYR A 639 9.93 36.34 0.84
C TYR A 639 9.78 36.32 -0.69
N SER A 640 10.89 36.26 -1.44
CA SER A 640 10.85 36.12 -2.89
C SER A 640 10.14 34.83 -3.31
N ASP A 641 10.50 33.68 -2.70
CA ASP A 641 9.88 32.38 -2.99
C ASP A 641 8.37 32.40 -2.64
N TYR A 642 7.99 33.10 -1.54
CA TYR A 642 6.60 33.29 -1.16
C TYR A 642 5.84 34.17 -2.18
N MET A 643 6.41 35.30 -2.57
CA MET A 643 5.79 36.22 -3.53
C MET A 643 5.61 35.56 -4.89
N THR A 644 6.59 34.79 -5.35
CA THR A 644 6.47 33.99 -6.58
C THR A 644 5.25 33.08 -6.53
N ALA A 645 5.05 32.39 -5.41
CA ALA A 645 3.94 31.45 -5.26
C ALA A 645 2.55 32.10 -5.24
N ILE A 646 2.42 33.37 -4.81
CA ILE A 646 1.11 34.02 -4.65
C ILE A 646 0.77 35.08 -5.70
N THR A 647 1.77 35.64 -6.43
CA THR A 647 1.57 36.78 -7.31
C THR A 647 1.77 36.50 -8.80
N GLU A 648 2.44 35.39 -9.17
CA GLU A 648 2.84 35.18 -10.56
C GLU A 648 1.72 34.81 -11.53
N ASP A 649 0.53 34.35 -11.05
CA ASP A 649 -0.57 33.97 -11.94
C ASP A 649 -1.95 33.93 -11.26
N GLU A 650 -3.02 34.22 -12.03
CA GLU A 650 -4.40 33.90 -11.67
C GLU A 650 -4.55 32.43 -11.24
N THR A 651 -3.73 31.53 -11.81
CA THR A 651 -3.61 30.09 -11.46
C THR A 651 -3.17 29.86 -10.01
N SER A 652 -2.22 30.61 -9.49
CA SER A 652 -1.75 30.47 -8.10
C SER A 652 -2.82 30.90 -7.10
N ALA A 653 -3.52 31.99 -7.37
CA ALA A 653 -4.65 32.44 -6.55
C ALA A 653 -5.80 31.42 -6.55
N ALA A 654 -6.12 30.84 -7.72
CA ALA A 654 -7.13 29.79 -7.85
C ALA A 654 -6.75 28.51 -7.08
N ARG A 655 -5.47 28.10 -7.11
CA ARG A 655 -4.96 26.96 -6.31
C ARG A 655 -5.11 27.18 -4.80
N VAL A 656 -4.73 28.37 -4.33
CA VAL A 656 -4.89 28.74 -2.90
C VAL A 656 -6.37 28.73 -2.51
N GLN A 657 -7.24 29.32 -3.33
CA GLN A 657 -8.68 29.36 -3.08
C GLN A 657 -9.27 27.94 -3.04
N ARG A 658 -8.90 27.08 -3.97
CA ARG A 658 -9.31 25.66 -4.00
C ARG A 658 -8.89 24.92 -2.73
N LEU A 659 -7.65 25.09 -2.29
CA LEU A 659 -7.18 24.47 -1.04
C LEU A 659 -7.83 25.09 0.20
N ALA A 660 -8.29 26.33 0.17
CA ALA A 660 -8.90 27.02 1.31
C ALA A 660 -10.35 26.57 1.57
N GLY A 661 -11.10 26.28 0.55
CA GLY A 661 -12.50 26.04 0.84
C GLY A 661 -13.41 25.80 -0.35
N GLY A 662 -12.84 25.21 -1.40
CA GLY A 662 -13.66 24.79 -2.53
C GLY A 662 -14.78 23.87 -2.14
#